data_2818beeedd5c31833281347ad9ea8353
#
_entry.id   2818beeedd5c31833281347ad9ea8353
#
_cell.length_a   1.000
_cell.length_b   1.000
_cell.length_c   1.000
_cell.angle_alpha   90.00
_cell.angle_beta   90.00
_cell.angle_gamma   90.00
#
_symmetry.space_group_name_H-M   'P 1'
#
loop_
_entity.id
_entity.type
_entity.pdbx_description
1 polymer ?
#
loop_
_entity_poly.entity_id
_entity_poly.type
_entity_poly.pdbx_seq_one_letter_code
_entity_poly.pdbx_strand_id
1 'polypeptide(L)'
;MQKIDKTDTLKTILSGRKYTVDYFQREYRWGQKQIEQMLTDFQSTFEEFYDPNDHDTPEEVMNYGFYYMGCIICTGGSVKKIIDGQQRLTSLTLLLIYLNNLQKENVKDEDLLVPLDDMIYSKAFSKKSFNIEVADRETCMQALLQKDENYVPMNESAKNMLDRYEDIENLFPDELKEEALPYFINWLIEKVLLLEIDTPSDDEAHTIFLTMNDRGLSLNSAEMMKAFIIQQVAEADRIDVNRKWQDNINRIKEASSYDTSGMVNTQDVEFISIWLRAKYANSMRETKRGAKDEDYELLGDKFHTWVRNNARMAMGLVKPKDYKEFVLTEMTRVTDIYLLMRSYGSKLTPGYEEVFYNANRDLSYQTMLAIAAIKNDDTDDIVQKKIQMTAKFVDDFATIRILNFKKVNWNTNKYLLFHVLRDIRNEDCKTIGMVYVRTLRRMDVTVEGITRFSLNRFSGRYMLHILARFTSYVNVLMGNPSHFEEYVDRKRQGNTYDIEHILPDKYEDYEDSFTDYEDFESTRNQIGNLILLTRDKNRSYQAMKYSEKVQKYAGDNILAQALNDTAYTNNPKFLTVVNEYGFHAIPDFSKQSIADRAEIYLRMASDIWNPDAIKEIAGGWANDDEKNFFKNEKGREFTVGYAERSWPDALKYGFLSANLGGSGKSIYNVQVGDTVYCHIAGHGFVGIGECTSTAVPIKNFKVMVDLSNTQRPKKESYITLDVEMEDYYRIKNEGKNSTT
;
A
#
# COMPACT_ATOMS: atom_id res chain seq x y z
N MET A 1 31.46 -27.99 14.22
CA MET A 1 30.21 -28.55 13.67
C MET A 1 29.93 -29.84 14.40
N GLN A 2 29.20 -29.77 15.54
CA GLN A 2 28.72 -30.96 16.24
C GLN A 2 27.53 -31.51 15.50
N LYS A 3 27.41 -32.86 15.46
CA LYS A 3 26.43 -33.62 14.69
C LYS A 3 25.01 -33.09 14.81
N ILE A 4 24.51 -32.61 13.70
CA ILE A 4 23.06 -32.42 13.43
C ILE A 4 22.58 -33.84 13.09
N ASP A 5 22.12 -34.63 14.07
CA ASP A 5 21.62 -36.00 13.77
C ASP A 5 20.83 -36.59 14.93
N LYS A 6 19.56 -36.19 15.09
CA LYS A 6 18.55 -37.13 15.61
C LYS A 6 17.16 -36.55 15.36
N THR A 7 16.43 -37.23 14.50
CA THR A 7 14.97 -37.19 14.51
C THR A 7 14.54 -37.92 15.76
N ASP A 8 13.92 -37.20 16.70
CA ASP A 8 13.46 -37.75 17.98
C ASP A 8 11.92 -37.86 17.97
N THR A 9 11.39 -38.84 18.69
CA THR A 9 9.94 -38.96 18.88
C THR A 9 9.41 -37.87 19.77
N LEU A 10 8.11 -37.56 19.67
CA LEU A 10 7.46 -36.58 20.53
C LEU A 10 7.70 -36.86 22.02
N LYS A 11 7.66 -38.17 22.40
CA LYS A 11 7.99 -38.63 23.74
C LYS A 11 9.40 -38.23 24.16
N THR A 12 10.41 -38.49 23.30
CA THR A 12 11.81 -38.17 23.60
C THR A 12 12.04 -36.67 23.74
N ILE A 13 11.34 -35.89 22.94
CA ILE A 13 11.45 -34.41 22.97
C ILE A 13 10.83 -33.84 24.23
N LEU A 14 9.67 -34.31 24.66
CA LEU A 14 8.95 -33.67 25.76
C LEU A 14 9.18 -34.31 27.13
N SER A 15 9.42 -35.64 27.26
CA SER A 15 9.52 -36.27 28.56
C SER A 15 10.73 -35.82 29.34
N GLY A 16 10.44 -35.21 30.54
CA GLY A 16 11.47 -34.77 31.47
C GLY A 16 12.37 -33.65 31.00
N ARG A 17 12.07 -33.02 29.88
CA ARG A 17 12.83 -31.88 29.35
C ARG A 17 12.14 -30.57 29.67
N LYS A 18 12.93 -29.48 29.76
CA LYS A 18 12.47 -28.13 30.00
C LYS A 18 12.81 -27.23 28.84
N TYR A 19 11.83 -26.52 28.38
CA TYR A 19 11.94 -25.54 27.33
C TYR A 19 11.47 -24.16 27.82
N THR A 20 12.19 -23.11 27.46
CA THR A 20 11.79 -21.74 27.63
C THR A 20 11.62 -21.08 26.26
N VAL A 21 10.73 -20.12 26.17
CA VAL A 21 10.56 -19.30 24.97
C VAL A 21 10.99 -17.90 25.33
N ASP A 22 11.84 -17.29 24.49
CA ASP A 22 12.37 -15.94 24.76
C ASP A 22 11.24 -14.90 24.67
N TYR A 23 11.29 -13.89 25.54
CA TYR A 23 10.30 -12.82 25.67
C TYR A 23 10.10 -11.99 24.40
N PHE A 24 11.06 -12.01 23.47
CA PHE A 24 10.95 -11.30 22.19
C PHE A 24 10.44 -12.17 21.04
N GLN A 25 10.16 -13.44 21.31
CA GLN A 25 9.61 -14.34 20.32
C GLN A 25 8.10 -14.17 20.19
N ARG A 26 7.60 -14.79 19.12
CA ARG A 26 6.21 -14.79 18.68
C ARG A 26 5.24 -15.15 19.80
N GLU A 27 4.16 -14.40 19.89
CA GLU A 27 2.94 -14.85 20.54
C GLU A 27 2.43 -16.15 19.89
N TYR A 28 1.65 -16.94 20.63
CA TYR A 28 1.02 -18.10 20.04
C TYR A 28 -0.07 -17.65 19.06
N ARG A 29 0.07 -18.06 17.79
CA ARG A 29 -0.73 -17.52 16.66
C ARG A 29 -1.28 -18.57 15.69
N TRP A 30 -1.15 -19.87 15.96
CA TRP A 30 -1.83 -20.85 15.16
C TRP A 30 -3.34 -20.61 15.20
N GLY A 31 -3.99 -20.66 14.04
CA GLY A 31 -5.44 -20.56 13.89
C GLY A 31 -6.07 -21.93 13.73
N GLN A 32 -7.40 -21.97 13.64
CA GLN A 32 -8.19 -23.19 13.46
C GLN A 32 -7.69 -24.06 12.30
N LYS A 33 -7.36 -23.47 11.15
CA LYS A 33 -6.89 -24.21 9.96
C LYS A 33 -5.61 -25.03 10.21
N GLN A 34 -4.67 -24.50 11.01
CA GLN A 34 -3.44 -25.21 11.35
C GLN A 34 -3.74 -26.39 12.30
N ILE A 35 -4.67 -26.24 13.23
CA ILE A 35 -5.11 -27.33 14.10
C ILE A 35 -5.85 -28.39 13.29
N GLU A 36 -6.78 -27.99 12.45
CA GLU A 36 -7.53 -28.89 11.55
C GLU A 36 -6.58 -29.71 10.67
N GLN A 37 -5.60 -29.05 10.03
CA GLN A 37 -4.60 -29.72 9.20
C GLN A 37 -3.77 -30.70 10.02
N MET A 38 -3.30 -30.30 11.22
CA MET A 38 -2.52 -31.16 12.09
C MET A 38 -3.31 -32.42 12.49
N LEU A 39 -4.56 -32.27 12.91
CA LEU A 39 -5.41 -33.39 13.31
C LEU A 39 -5.72 -34.31 12.12
N THR A 40 -6.03 -33.74 10.96
CA THR A 40 -6.30 -34.48 9.73
C THR A 40 -5.07 -35.29 9.28
N ASP A 41 -3.87 -34.68 9.31
CA ASP A 41 -2.64 -35.37 8.96
C ASP A 41 -2.34 -36.55 9.92
N PHE A 42 -2.55 -36.34 11.23
CA PHE A 42 -2.36 -37.37 12.23
C PHE A 42 -3.36 -38.52 12.08
N GLN A 43 -4.64 -38.19 11.91
CA GLN A 43 -5.69 -39.16 11.65
C GLN A 43 -5.37 -39.98 10.42
N SER A 44 -5.14 -39.35 9.28
CA SER A 44 -4.88 -40.04 8.01
C SER A 44 -3.67 -40.95 8.09
N THR A 45 -2.58 -40.52 8.72
CA THR A 45 -1.37 -41.34 8.85
C THR A 45 -1.57 -42.48 9.81
N PHE A 46 -2.34 -42.31 10.89
CA PHE A 46 -2.64 -43.38 11.84
C PHE A 46 -3.57 -44.42 11.23
N GLU A 47 -4.68 -44.01 10.59
CA GLU A 47 -5.68 -44.91 9.98
C GLU A 47 -5.13 -45.73 8.81
N GLU A 48 -4.03 -45.29 8.15
CA GLU A 48 -3.36 -46.08 7.13
C GLU A 48 -2.87 -47.44 7.66
N PHE A 49 -2.61 -47.56 8.97
CA PHE A 49 -2.03 -48.75 9.61
C PHE A 49 -2.94 -49.37 10.67
N TYR A 50 -3.91 -48.63 11.21
CA TYR A 50 -4.78 -49.12 12.25
C TYR A 50 -5.96 -49.92 11.70
N ASP A 51 -6.09 -51.20 12.15
CA ASP A 51 -7.26 -52.04 11.89
C ASP A 51 -7.88 -52.49 13.24
N PRO A 52 -9.11 -52.08 13.58
CA PRO A 52 -9.75 -52.43 14.83
C PRO A 52 -9.97 -53.94 15.03
N ASN A 53 -9.81 -54.79 13.98
CA ASN A 53 -10.00 -56.23 14.06
C ASN A 53 -8.70 -57.01 14.28
N ASP A 54 -7.53 -56.39 14.09
CA ASP A 54 -6.23 -57.06 14.07
C ASP A 54 -5.35 -56.76 15.31
N HIS A 55 -5.80 -55.92 16.25
CA HIS A 55 -4.96 -55.38 17.33
C HIS A 55 -5.26 -56.01 18.68
N ASP A 56 -4.34 -56.84 19.15
CA ASP A 56 -4.39 -57.45 20.47
C ASP A 56 -3.77 -56.55 21.57
N THR A 57 -2.79 -55.68 21.22
CA THR A 57 -2.10 -54.81 22.20
C THR A 57 -1.70 -53.43 21.61
N PRO A 58 -1.62 -52.37 22.43
CA PRO A 58 -1.17 -51.03 21.99
C PRO A 58 0.29 -50.98 21.49
N GLU A 59 1.12 -52.00 21.79
CA GLU A 59 2.50 -52.09 21.31
C GLU A 59 2.61 -52.32 19.79
N GLU A 60 1.53 -52.77 19.13
CA GLU A 60 1.49 -52.94 17.67
C GLU A 60 1.73 -51.62 16.91
N VAL A 61 1.49 -50.49 17.52
CA VAL A 61 1.80 -49.16 16.93
C VAL A 61 3.28 -49.01 16.61
N MET A 62 4.18 -49.80 17.19
CA MET A 62 5.61 -49.75 16.87
C MET A 62 5.89 -50.21 15.43
N ASN A 63 4.95 -50.90 14.78
CA ASN A 63 5.02 -51.32 13.39
C ASN A 63 4.38 -50.30 12.41
N TYR A 64 3.70 -49.26 12.92
CA TYR A 64 3.03 -48.26 12.09
C TYR A 64 4.00 -47.30 11.47
N GLY A 65 3.56 -46.62 10.40
CA GLY A 65 4.27 -45.49 9.80
C GLY A 65 4.44 -44.30 10.73
N PHE A 66 5.38 -43.47 10.39
CA PHE A 66 5.67 -42.26 11.16
C PHE A 66 5.17 -41.00 10.44
N TYR A 67 4.88 -39.97 11.21
CA TYR A 67 4.61 -38.64 10.70
C TYR A 67 5.75 -37.70 11.07
N TYR A 68 6.32 -36.96 10.07
CA TYR A 68 7.37 -35.98 10.29
C TYR A 68 6.76 -34.57 10.43
N MET A 69 6.78 -34.01 11.64
CA MET A 69 6.17 -32.72 11.96
C MET A 69 7.08 -31.52 11.72
N GLY A 70 8.31 -31.73 11.30
CA GLY A 70 9.27 -30.67 11.02
C GLY A 70 10.38 -30.55 12.06
N CYS A 71 11.08 -29.39 12.07
CA CYS A 71 12.21 -29.17 12.97
C CYS A 71 11.87 -28.18 14.09
N ILE A 72 12.61 -28.31 15.19
CA ILE A 72 12.70 -27.31 16.26
C ILE A 72 14.16 -26.87 16.40
N ILE A 73 14.39 -25.59 16.61
CA ILE A 73 15.73 -25.02 16.79
C ILE A 73 15.83 -24.57 18.25
N CYS A 74 16.82 -25.12 18.94
CA CYS A 74 17.04 -24.84 20.34
C CYS A 74 18.48 -24.41 20.61
N THR A 75 18.69 -23.73 21.73
CA THR A 75 19.98 -23.43 22.31
C THR A 75 19.94 -23.63 23.82
N GLY A 76 21.10 -23.76 24.48
CA GLY A 76 21.20 -23.92 25.93
C GLY A 76 21.57 -25.31 26.39
N GLY A 77 21.55 -25.57 27.68
CA GLY A 77 21.97 -26.83 28.33
C GLY A 77 20.81 -27.69 28.79
N SER A 78 20.65 -27.85 30.12
CA SER A 78 19.60 -28.66 30.73
C SER A 78 18.20 -28.06 30.58
N VAL A 79 18.10 -26.73 30.51
CA VAL A 79 16.90 -26.01 30.09
C VAL A 79 17.20 -25.44 28.71
N LYS A 80 16.40 -25.85 27.73
CA LYS A 80 16.56 -25.45 26.33
C LYS A 80 15.73 -24.21 26.02
N LYS A 81 16.31 -23.28 25.32
CA LYS A 81 15.61 -22.10 24.82
C LYS A 81 15.19 -22.35 23.39
N ILE A 82 13.89 -22.33 23.11
CA ILE A 82 13.33 -22.50 21.77
C ILE A 82 13.54 -21.22 20.97
N ILE A 83 14.18 -21.35 19.80
CA ILE A 83 14.37 -20.30 18.82
C ILE A 83 13.39 -20.46 17.65
N ASP A 84 13.05 -21.70 17.26
CA ASP A 84 11.97 -21.99 16.32
C ASP A 84 11.23 -23.26 16.72
N GLY A 85 9.96 -23.38 16.30
CA GLY A 85 9.10 -24.52 16.57
C GLY A 85 8.21 -24.35 17.77
N GLN A 86 8.20 -23.19 18.45
CA GLN A 86 7.35 -22.93 19.61
C GLN A 86 5.85 -23.14 19.34
N GLN A 87 5.37 -22.78 18.15
CA GLN A 87 3.95 -22.96 17.76
C GLN A 87 3.59 -24.45 17.74
N ARG A 88 4.47 -25.29 17.12
CA ARG A 88 4.29 -26.75 17.04
C ARG A 88 4.28 -27.38 18.43
N LEU A 89 5.29 -27.09 19.25
CA LEU A 89 5.37 -27.66 20.59
C LEU A 89 4.23 -27.19 21.49
N THR A 90 3.78 -25.93 21.39
CA THR A 90 2.61 -25.44 22.13
C THR A 90 1.34 -26.17 21.71
N SER A 91 1.09 -26.34 20.40
CA SER A 91 -0.09 -27.04 19.88
C SER A 91 -0.08 -28.52 20.27
N LEU A 92 1.10 -29.18 20.19
CA LEU A 92 1.26 -30.56 20.66
C LEU A 92 1.00 -30.68 22.18
N THR A 93 1.45 -29.70 22.97
CA THR A 93 1.14 -29.70 24.42
C THR A 93 -0.36 -29.54 24.67
N LEU A 94 -1.06 -28.66 23.93
CA LEU A 94 -2.51 -28.52 24.02
C LEU A 94 -3.23 -29.83 23.65
N LEU A 95 -2.78 -30.50 22.58
CA LEU A 95 -3.30 -31.81 22.18
C LEU A 95 -3.05 -32.86 23.27
N LEU A 96 -1.85 -32.91 23.86
CA LEU A 96 -1.54 -33.85 24.94
C LEU A 96 -2.39 -33.58 26.19
N ILE A 97 -2.67 -32.29 26.53
CA ILE A 97 -3.59 -31.95 27.66
C ILE A 97 -5.00 -32.47 27.34
N TYR A 98 -5.49 -32.23 26.10
CA TYR A 98 -6.79 -32.72 25.64
C TYR A 98 -6.88 -34.26 25.76
N LEU A 99 -5.90 -34.96 25.16
CA LEU A 99 -5.85 -36.42 25.17
C LEU A 99 -5.75 -37.01 26.62
N ASN A 100 -4.96 -36.34 27.48
CA ASN A 100 -4.85 -36.74 28.87
C ASN A 100 -6.19 -36.59 29.65
N ASN A 101 -6.96 -35.58 29.28
CA ASN A 101 -8.30 -35.40 29.83
C ASN A 101 -9.31 -36.38 29.23
N LEU A 102 -9.25 -36.60 27.91
CA LEU A 102 -10.15 -37.48 27.17
C LEU A 102 -9.99 -38.96 27.60
N GLN A 103 -8.74 -39.48 27.71
CA GLN A 103 -8.52 -40.87 28.11
C GLN A 103 -9.02 -41.16 29.54
N LYS A 104 -8.92 -40.21 30.48
CA LYS A 104 -9.43 -40.35 31.84
C LYS A 104 -10.96 -40.47 31.90
N GLU A 105 -11.66 -39.97 30.90
CA GLU A 105 -13.12 -40.06 30.79
C GLU A 105 -13.57 -41.31 30.03
N ASN A 106 -12.90 -41.66 28.97
CA ASN A 106 -13.37 -42.66 28.01
C ASN A 106 -12.73 -44.05 28.20
N VAL A 107 -11.48 -44.14 28.67
CA VAL A 107 -10.77 -45.43 28.85
C VAL A 107 -11.09 -45.99 30.23
N LYS A 108 -11.82 -47.11 30.28
CA LYS A 108 -12.26 -47.75 31.51
C LYS A 108 -11.21 -48.68 32.13
N ASP A 109 -10.34 -49.20 31.31
CA ASP A 109 -9.26 -50.13 31.72
C ASP A 109 -8.02 -49.26 32.05
N GLU A 110 -7.65 -49.26 33.34
CA GLU A 110 -6.50 -48.47 33.83
C GLU A 110 -5.16 -48.97 33.19
N ASP A 111 -5.08 -50.20 32.77
CA ASP A 111 -3.89 -50.79 32.16
C ASP A 111 -3.67 -50.26 30.71
N LEU A 112 -4.71 -49.71 30.10
CA LEU A 112 -4.65 -49.04 28.78
C LEU A 112 -4.39 -47.55 28.83
N LEU A 113 -4.34 -46.94 30.01
CA LEU A 113 -4.03 -45.51 30.16
C LEU A 113 -2.56 -45.22 29.81
N VAL A 114 -2.34 -44.33 28.85
CA VAL A 114 -0.99 -43.93 28.44
C VAL A 114 -0.51 -42.80 29.35
N PRO A 115 0.67 -42.91 30.00
CA PRO A 115 1.16 -41.87 30.90
C PRO A 115 1.68 -40.66 30.12
N LEU A 116 0.89 -39.55 30.10
CA LEU A 116 1.22 -38.30 29.41
C LEU A 116 1.77 -37.21 30.34
N ASP A 117 1.65 -37.39 31.63
CA ASP A 117 1.99 -36.39 32.64
C ASP A 117 3.42 -35.86 32.51
N ASP A 118 4.43 -36.74 32.31
CA ASP A 118 5.85 -36.37 32.17
C ASP A 118 6.17 -35.57 30.89
N MET A 119 5.27 -35.64 29.90
CA MET A 119 5.40 -34.87 28.65
C MET A 119 4.76 -33.50 28.74
N ILE A 120 3.79 -33.32 29.65
CA ILE A 120 3.08 -32.06 29.85
C ILE A 120 3.79 -31.19 30.90
N TYR A 121 4.10 -31.81 32.06
CA TYR A 121 4.76 -31.13 33.16
C TYR A 121 5.79 -32.02 33.85
N SER A 122 6.80 -31.39 34.46
CA SER A 122 7.80 -32.07 35.30
C SER A 122 7.75 -31.54 36.73
N LYS A 123 8.19 -32.37 37.68
CA LYS A 123 8.28 -32.02 39.10
C LYS A 123 9.74 -31.78 39.48
N ALA A 124 10.06 -30.55 39.95
CA ALA A 124 11.34 -30.25 40.55
C ALA A 124 11.07 -29.73 41.99
N PHE A 125 11.68 -30.33 43.00
CA PHE A 125 11.52 -29.92 44.42
C PHE A 125 10.07 -29.74 44.86
N SER A 126 9.20 -30.68 44.49
CA SER A 126 7.75 -30.69 44.80
C SER A 126 6.91 -29.60 44.11
N LYS A 127 7.50 -28.78 43.22
CA LYS A 127 6.74 -27.86 42.37
C LYS A 127 6.56 -28.48 40.99
N LYS A 128 5.30 -28.48 40.53
CA LYS A 128 4.98 -28.78 39.11
C LYS A 128 5.23 -27.55 38.27
N SER A 129 5.90 -27.68 37.13
CA SER A 129 5.97 -26.66 36.12
C SER A 129 5.84 -27.32 34.74
N PHE A 130 5.20 -26.62 33.78
CA PHE A 130 5.05 -27.14 32.42
C PHE A 130 6.39 -27.35 31.77
N ASN A 131 6.46 -28.32 30.87
CA ASN A 131 7.69 -28.60 30.13
C ASN A 131 8.05 -27.45 29.16
N ILE A 132 7.04 -26.72 28.68
CA ILE A 132 7.23 -25.46 27.96
C ILE A 132 6.87 -24.31 28.89
N GLU A 133 7.88 -23.64 29.41
CA GLU A 133 7.73 -22.52 30.33
C GLU A 133 7.60 -21.20 29.58
N VAL A 134 6.40 -20.63 29.59
CA VAL A 134 6.10 -19.28 29.06
C VAL A 134 5.20 -18.61 30.09
N ALA A 135 5.72 -17.61 30.78
CA ALA A 135 5.02 -16.97 31.92
C ALA A 135 3.59 -16.51 31.57
N ASP A 136 3.41 -15.95 30.38
CA ASP A 136 2.12 -15.43 29.92
C ASP A 136 1.09 -16.51 29.54
N ARG A 137 1.48 -17.80 29.51
CA ARG A 137 0.66 -18.95 29.06
C ARG A 137 0.39 -19.98 30.16
N GLU A 138 1.16 -19.93 31.23
CA GLU A 138 1.13 -20.96 32.31
C GLU A 138 -0.25 -21.06 32.96
N THR A 139 -0.90 -19.93 33.24
CA THR A 139 -2.24 -19.89 33.82
C THR A 139 -3.30 -20.52 32.91
N CYS A 140 -3.19 -20.29 31.59
CA CYS A 140 -4.07 -20.90 30.60
C CYS A 140 -3.89 -22.44 30.56
N MET A 141 -2.64 -22.92 30.45
CA MET A 141 -2.37 -24.35 30.42
C MET A 141 -2.81 -25.05 31.70
N GLN A 142 -2.67 -24.38 32.85
CA GLN A 142 -3.15 -24.90 34.16
C GLN A 142 -4.68 -25.01 34.16
N ALA A 143 -5.39 -23.98 33.68
CA ALA A 143 -6.84 -24.00 33.59
C ALA A 143 -7.36 -25.14 32.70
N LEU A 144 -6.73 -25.30 31.50
CA LEU A 144 -7.08 -26.37 30.57
C LEU A 144 -6.82 -27.78 31.14
N LEU A 145 -5.70 -27.97 31.86
CA LEU A 145 -5.39 -29.24 32.51
C LEU A 145 -6.38 -29.58 33.62
N GLN A 146 -6.92 -28.55 34.27
CA GLN A 146 -7.90 -28.71 35.38
C GLN A 146 -9.35 -28.67 34.90
N LYS A 147 -9.59 -28.45 33.60
CA LYS A 147 -10.92 -28.25 33.03
C LYS A 147 -11.70 -27.10 33.69
N ASP A 148 -11.00 -25.98 33.96
CA ASP A 148 -11.63 -24.79 34.53
C ASP A 148 -12.42 -24.02 33.48
N GLU A 149 -13.72 -24.25 33.41
CA GLU A 149 -14.64 -23.59 32.46
C GLU A 149 -14.83 -22.09 32.72
N ASN A 150 -14.41 -21.60 33.90
CA ASN A 150 -14.54 -20.19 34.26
C ASN A 150 -13.26 -19.38 33.99
N TYR A 151 -12.25 -19.98 33.39
CA TYR A 151 -11.01 -19.29 33.08
C TYR A 151 -11.22 -18.16 32.06
N VAL A 152 -10.72 -16.96 32.40
CA VAL A 152 -10.73 -15.79 31.51
C VAL A 152 -9.31 -15.49 31.08
N PRO A 153 -9.01 -15.50 29.77
CA PRO A 153 -7.66 -15.24 29.23
C PRO A 153 -7.20 -13.82 29.52
N MET A 154 -6.00 -13.67 30.07
CA MET A 154 -5.42 -12.37 30.47
C MET A 154 -4.76 -11.60 29.34
N ASN A 155 -4.48 -12.25 28.21
CA ASN A 155 -3.82 -11.67 27.04
C ASN A 155 -4.22 -12.42 25.76
N GLU A 156 -3.86 -11.85 24.59
CA GLU A 156 -4.19 -12.42 23.27
C GLU A 156 -3.59 -13.83 23.06
N SER A 157 -2.38 -14.08 23.55
CA SER A 157 -1.74 -15.39 23.45
C SER A 157 -2.50 -16.47 24.23
N ALA A 158 -2.95 -16.16 25.46
CA ALA A 158 -3.76 -17.06 26.26
C ALA A 158 -5.14 -17.29 25.63
N LYS A 159 -5.75 -16.25 25.04
CA LYS A 159 -7.00 -16.38 24.30
C LYS A 159 -6.83 -17.29 23.08
N ASN A 160 -5.79 -17.08 22.28
CA ASN A 160 -5.51 -17.94 21.13
C ASN A 160 -5.29 -19.40 21.53
N MET A 161 -4.67 -19.65 22.68
CA MET A 161 -4.50 -21.02 23.19
C MET A 161 -5.82 -21.67 23.58
N LEU A 162 -6.69 -20.91 24.28
CA LEU A 162 -8.03 -21.37 24.65
C LEU A 162 -8.85 -21.70 23.39
N ASP A 163 -8.90 -20.77 22.44
CA ASP A 163 -9.61 -20.96 21.16
C ASP A 163 -9.10 -22.22 20.43
N ARG A 164 -7.78 -22.46 20.44
CA ARG A 164 -7.19 -23.65 19.78
C ARG A 164 -7.43 -24.93 20.55
N TYR A 165 -7.51 -24.89 21.84
CA TYR A 165 -7.93 -26.06 22.63
C TYR A 165 -9.40 -26.42 22.33
N GLU A 166 -10.28 -25.45 22.24
CA GLU A 166 -11.67 -25.65 21.83
C GLU A 166 -11.75 -26.19 20.38
N ASP A 167 -10.89 -25.71 19.47
CA ASP A 167 -10.80 -26.27 18.12
C ASP A 167 -10.35 -27.73 18.14
N ILE A 168 -9.36 -28.11 18.98
CA ILE A 168 -8.96 -29.50 19.15
C ILE A 168 -10.15 -30.34 19.63
N GLU A 169 -10.86 -29.88 20.63
CA GLU A 169 -12.03 -30.59 21.19
C GLU A 169 -13.13 -30.80 20.14
N ASN A 170 -13.42 -29.78 19.33
CA ASN A 170 -14.46 -29.78 18.31
C ASN A 170 -14.07 -30.54 17.03
N LEU A 171 -12.78 -30.60 16.69
CA LEU A 171 -12.29 -31.17 15.45
C LEU A 171 -11.62 -32.54 15.63
N PHE A 172 -11.43 -33.00 16.86
CA PHE A 172 -10.85 -34.32 17.12
C PHE A 172 -11.80 -35.42 16.64
N PRO A 173 -11.33 -36.38 15.80
CA PRO A 173 -12.20 -37.38 15.17
C PRO A 173 -12.91 -38.29 16.18
N ASP A 174 -14.20 -38.49 16.00
CA ASP A 174 -15.02 -39.33 16.91
C ASP A 174 -14.57 -40.79 16.89
N GLU A 175 -14.09 -41.27 15.75
CA GLU A 175 -13.56 -42.62 15.56
C GLU A 175 -12.32 -42.91 16.43
N LEU A 176 -11.60 -41.88 16.85
CA LEU A 176 -10.41 -41.98 17.70
C LEU A 176 -10.71 -41.76 19.20
N LYS A 177 -11.97 -41.53 19.60
CA LYS A 177 -12.31 -41.20 20.98
C LYS A 177 -12.55 -42.37 21.91
N GLU A 178 -12.77 -43.58 21.34
CA GLU A 178 -13.14 -44.76 22.10
C GLU A 178 -12.03 -45.85 22.01
N GLU A 179 -12.27 -46.99 21.39
CA GLU A 179 -11.37 -48.15 21.32
C GLU A 179 -10.02 -47.83 20.67
N ALA A 180 -9.97 -46.97 19.70
CA ALA A 180 -8.75 -46.54 19.00
C ALA A 180 -7.88 -45.59 19.86
N LEU A 181 -8.40 -44.97 20.92
CA LEU A 181 -7.74 -43.87 21.65
C LEU A 181 -6.38 -44.28 22.24
N PRO A 182 -6.23 -45.42 22.98
CA PRO A 182 -4.92 -45.83 23.49
C PRO A 182 -3.89 -46.08 22.39
N TYR A 183 -4.30 -46.63 21.25
CA TYR A 183 -3.42 -46.88 20.09
C TYR A 183 -3.00 -45.58 19.44
N PHE A 184 -3.93 -44.65 19.24
CA PHE A 184 -3.63 -43.33 18.68
C PHE A 184 -2.68 -42.53 19.59
N ILE A 185 -2.88 -42.55 20.91
CA ILE A 185 -2.00 -41.86 21.85
C ILE A 185 -0.58 -42.45 21.80
N ASN A 186 -0.45 -43.78 21.82
CA ASN A 186 0.84 -44.45 21.74
C ASN A 186 1.52 -44.14 20.40
N TRP A 187 0.78 -44.18 19.28
CA TRP A 187 1.30 -43.78 17.96
C TRP A 187 1.76 -42.34 17.97
N LEU A 188 0.97 -41.39 18.50
CA LEU A 188 1.31 -39.97 18.54
C LEU A 188 2.64 -39.70 19.25
N ILE A 189 2.85 -40.35 20.40
CA ILE A 189 4.06 -40.12 21.19
C ILE A 189 5.29 -40.85 20.67
N GLU A 190 5.15 -42.02 19.98
CA GLU A 190 6.25 -42.85 19.51
C GLU A 190 6.54 -42.69 18.00
N LYS A 191 5.58 -42.22 17.20
CA LYS A 191 5.68 -42.17 15.74
C LYS A 191 5.58 -40.75 15.14
N VAL A 192 5.18 -39.74 15.90
CA VAL A 192 5.32 -38.34 15.47
C VAL A 192 6.74 -37.89 15.79
N LEU A 193 7.46 -37.55 14.71
CA LEU A 193 8.89 -37.25 14.75
C LEU A 193 9.16 -35.76 14.54
N LEU A 194 10.08 -35.20 15.32
CA LEU A 194 10.62 -33.87 15.13
C LEU A 194 12.16 -33.93 15.04
N LEU A 195 12.73 -33.06 14.20
CA LEU A 195 14.18 -32.88 14.13
C LEU A 195 14.59 -31.76 15.09
N GLU A 196 15.29 -32.12 16.17
CA GLU A 196 15.86 -31.14 17.09
C GLU A 196 17.24 -30.66 16.58
N ILE A 197 17.35 -29.38 16.30
CA ILE A 197 18.61 -28.70 15.95
C ILE A 197 19.09 -27.95 17.16
N ASP A 198 20.12 -28.52 17.82
CA ASP A 198 20.71 -27.91 19.01
C ASP A 198 21.95 -27.10 18.63
N THR A 199 21.98 -25.84 19.04
CA THR A 199 23.05 -24.90 18.67
C THR A 199 23.81 -24.42 19.91
N PRO A 200 25.13 -24.18 19.79
CA PRO A 200 25.94 -23.77 20.92
C PRO A 200 25.72 -22.30 21.35
N SER A 201 25.06 -21.50 20.50
CA SER A 201 24.81 -20.08 20.82
C SER A 201 23.51 -19.57 20.19
N ASP A 202 22.93 -18.54 20.79
CA ASP A 202 21.75 -17.83 20.26
C ASP A 202 22.00 -17.28 18.87
N ASP A 203 23.21 -16.78 18.57
CA ASP A 203 23.58 -16.20 17.26
C ASP A 203 23.57 -17.26 16.15
N GLU A 204 24.10 -18.46 16.42
CA GLU A 204 24.05 -19.57 15.47
C GLU A 204 22.62 -20.08 15.28
N ALA A 205 21.85 -20.19 16.37
CA ALA A 205 20.44 -20.55 16.31
C ALA A 205 19.62 -19.59 15.44
N HIS A 206 19.82 -18.28 15.65
CA HIS A 206 19.16 -17.26 14.83
C HIS A 206 19.62 -17.29 13.37
N THR A 207 20.89 -17.58 13.09
CA THR A 207 21.39 -17.72 11.72
C THR A 207 20.74 -18.91 11.00
N ILE A 208 20.65 -20.06 11.67
CA ILE A 208 19.99 -21.25 11.14
C ILE A 208 18.50 -20.98 10.93
N PHE A 209 17.85 -20.38 11.91
CA PHE A 209 16.44 -19.98 11.86
C PHE A 209 16.14 -19.08 10.66
N LEU A 210 16.92 -18.02 10.45
CA LEU A 210 16.75 -17.13 9.30
C LEU A 210 16.98 -17.85 7.97
N THR A 211 17.98 -18.74 7.91
CA THR A 211 18.32 -19.47 6.69
C THR A 211 17.27 -20.52 6.32
N MET A 212 16.67 -21.19 7.32
CA MET A 212 15.63 -22.20 7.10
C MET A 212 14.28 -21.56 6.73
N ASN A 213 13.96 -20.40 7.32
CA ASN A 213 12.73 -19.67 7.01
C ASN A 213 12.75 -18.98 5.64
N ASP A 214 13.92 -18.62 5.10
CA ASP A 214 14.06 -18.12 3.71
C ASP A 214 13.62 -19.19 2.65
N ARG A 215 13.48 -20.44 3.04
CA ARG A 215 13.19 -21.59 2.13
C ARG A 215 11.88 -22.34 2.41
N GLY A 216 11.10 -21.95 3.42
CA GLY A 216 9.87 -22.63 3.85
C GLY A 216 8.72 -21.73 4.21
N LEU A 217 7.55 -22.27 4.59
CA LEU A 217 6.36 -21.54 5.05
C LEU A 217 6.67 -20.67 6.26
N SER A 218 6.71 -19.41 6.03
CA SER A 218 7.57 -18.38 6.57
C SER A 218 7.00 -17.69 7.80
N LEU A 219 7.90 -17.32 8.69
CA LEU A 219 7.75 -16.11 9.48
C LEU A 219 7.45 -14.93 8.56
N ASN A 220 6.53 -14.09 9.00
CA ASN A 220 6.25 -12.81 8.39
C ASN A 220 7.54 -11.96 8.38
N SER A 221 7.83 -11.29 7.25
CA SER A 221 9.01 -10.42 7.09
C SER A 221 9.17 -9.40 8.22
N ALA A 222 8.06 -8.95 8.85
CA ALA A 222 8.08 -8.02 9.99
C ALA A 222 8.69 -8.65 11.25
N GLU A 223 8.39 -9.91 11.50
CA GLU A 223 8.93 -10.64 12.67
C GLU A 223 10.42 -10.96 12.50
N MET A 224 10.83 -11.32 11.28
CA MET A 224 12.24 -11.52 10.96
C MET A 224 13.05 -10.22 11.09
N MET A 225 12.50 -9.10 10.64
CA MET A 225 13.12 -7.79 10.82
C MET A 225 13.21 -7.42 12.31
N LYS A 226 12.13 -7.62 13.07
CA LYS A 226 12.09 -7.40 14.52
C LYS A 226 13.20 -8.16 15.23
N ALA A 227 13.32 -9.46 14.98
CA ALA A 227 14.33 -10.31 15.59
C ALA A 227 15.74 -9.80 15.29
N PHE A 228 16.03 -9.44 14.03
CA PHE A 228 17.32 -8.87 13.63
C PHE A 228 17.59 -7.56 14.38
N ILE A 229 16.66 -6.61 14.39
CA ILE A 229 16.86 -5.29 15.01
C ILE A 229 17.11 -5.42 16.52
N ILE A 230 16.30 -6.23 17.25
CA ILE A 230 16.43 -6.40 18.70
C ILE A 230 17.76 -7.08 19.07
N GLN A 231 18.23 -8.02 18.26
CA GLN A 231 19.54 -8.65 18.46
C GLN A 231 20.69 -7.63 18.44
N GLN A 232 20.62 -6.59 17.61
CA GLN A 232 21.66 -5.56 17.52
C GLN A 232 21.61 -4.53 18.66
N VAL A 233 20.50 -4.46 19.41
CA VAL A 233 20.35 -3.57 20.58
C VAL A 233 21.15 -4.10 21.78
N ALA A 234 21.69 -3.19 22.58
CA ALA A 234 22.39 -3.55 23.83
C ALA A 234 21.44 -4.36 24.75
N GLU A 235 21.96 -5.40 25.41
CA GLU A 235 21.16 -6.34 26.20
C GLU A 235 20.28 -5.63 27.24
N ALA A 236 20.81 -4.63 27.93
CA ALA A 236 20.07 -3.84 28.92
C ALA A 236 18.87 -3.08 28.37
N ASP A 237 18.84 -2.79 27.05
CA ASP A 237 17.80 -2.01 26.39
C ASP A 237 16.78 -2.88 25.63
N ARG A 238 17.04 -4.17 25.43
CA ARG A 238 16.25 -5.08 24.58
C ARG A 238 14.78 -5.18 25.02
N ILE A 239 14.53 -5.23 26.33
CA ILE A 239 13.17 -5.32 26.88
C ILE A 239 12.34 -4.10 26.50
N ASP A 240 12.90 -2.89 26.70
CA ASP A 240 12.18 -1.65 26.44
C ASP A 240 11.96 -1.44 24.92
N VAL A 241 12.95 -1.77 24.11
CA VAL A 241 12.84 -1.69 22.65
C VAL A 241 11.80 -2.68 22.11
N ASN A 242 11.78 -3.91 22.61
CA ASN A 242 10.79 -4.91 22.26
C ASN A 242 9.37 -4.48 22.64
N ARG A 243 9.20 -3.95 23.88
CA ARG A 243 7.90 -3.43 24.32
C ARG A 243 7.42 -2.32 23.41
N LYS A 244 8.29 -1.36 23.08
CA LYS A 244 7.94 -0.24 22.20
C LYS A 244 7.58 -0.69 20.78
N TRP A 245 8.32 -1.67 20.24
CA TRP A 245 7.96 -2.29 18.95
C TRP A 245 6.53 -2.87 18.99
N GLN A 246 6.24 -3.68 20.02
CA GLN A 246 4.92 -4.29 20.19
C GLN A 246 3.82 -3.24 20.34
N ASP A 247 4.03 -2.21 21.17
CA ASP A 247 3.08 -1.12 21.35
C ASP A 247 2.75 -0.44 20.01
N ASN A 248 3.77 -0.12 19.18
CA ASN A 248 3.56 0.49 17.88
C ASN A 248 2.75 -0.41 16.94
N ILE A 249 3.08 -1.70 16.86
CA ILE A 249 2.35 -2.66 16.02
C ILE A 249 0.91 -2.86 16.51
N ASN A 250 0.69 -2.96 17.83
CA ASN A 250 -0.65 -3.12 18.40
C ASN A 250 -1.54 -1.91 18.09
N ARG A 251 -1.03 -0.69 18.23
CA ARG A 251 -1.74 0.55 17.84
C ARG A 251 -2.19 0.52 16.38
N ILE A 252 -1.36 0.00 15.48
CA ILE A 252 -1.70 -0.14 14.05
C ILE A 252 -2.81 -1.16 13.84
N LYS A 253 -2.73 -2.31 14.52
CA LYS A 253 -3.75 -3.37 14.45
C LYS A 253 -5.10 -2.91 15.01
N GLU A 254 -5.10 -2.24 16.17
CA GLU A 254 -6.32 -1.70 16.79
C GLU A 254 -7.02 -0.70 15.86
N ALA A 255 -6.26 0.20 15.22
CA ALA A 255 -6.80 1.15 14.26
C ALA A 255 -7.40 0.48 13.00
N SER A 256 -7.05 -0.77 12.74
CA SER A 256 -7.48 -1.54 11.56
C SER A 256 -8.65 -2.48 11.83
N SER A 257 -8.99 -2.75 13.10
CA SER A 257 -10.08 -3.66 13.48
C SER A 257 -11.47 -3.19 13.02
N TYR A 258 -11.58 -1.96 12.52
CA TYR A 258 -12.80 -1.42 11.92
C TYR A 258 -12.96 -1.75 10.43
N ASP A 259 -11.98 -2.41 9.80
CA ASP A 259 -12.05 -2.77 8.38
C ASP A 259 -12.56 -4.21 8.22
N THR A 260 -13.78 -4.33 7.69
CA THR A 260 -14.55 -5.59 7.54
C THR A 260 -14.03 -6.54 6.46
N SER A 261 -12.84 -6.32 5.90
CA SER A 261 -12.32 -7.09 4.75
C SER A 261 -11.67 -8.45 5.11
N GLY A 262 -11.67 -8.86 6.37
CA GLY A 262 -11.26 -10.23 6.77
C GLY A 262 -9.78 -10.58 6.60
N MET A 263 -8.91 -9.64 6.21
CA MET A 263 -7.46 -9.86 6.08
C MET A 263 -6.69 -9.43 7.33
N VAL A 264 -6.77 -10.22 8.38
CA VAL A 264 -6.32 -9.84 9.74
C VAL A 264 -4.81 -9.88 9.97
N ASN A 265 -3.96 -10.39 9.06
CA ASN A 265 -2.56 -10.71 9.41
C ASN A 265 -1.44 -10.06 8.58
N THR A 266 -1.71 -9.06 7.75
CA THR A 266 -0.68 -8.43 6.90
C THR A 266 -0.40 -6.96 7.18
N GLN A 267 -1.07 -6.37 8.16
CA GLN A 267 -1.01 -4.92 8.44
C GLN A 267 0.36 -4.46 8.93
N ASP A 268 1.04 -5.28 9.72
CA ASP A 268 2.41 -5.03 10.17
C ASP A 268 3.39 -5.03 8.98
N VAL A 269 3.25 -5.98 8.06
CA VAL A 269 4.06 -6.06 6.84
C VAL A 269 3.81 -4.86 5.93
N GLU A 270 2.55 -4.51 5.71
CA GLU A 270 2.17 -3.36 4.90
C GLU A 270 2.73 -2.05 5.48
N PHE A 271 2.53 -1.81 6.77
CA PHE A 271 3.06 -0.63 7.47
C PHE A 271 4.57 -0.52 7.33
N ILE A 272 5.30 -1.61 7.65
CA ILE A 272 6.76 -1.61 7.60
C ILE A 272 7.25 -1.41 6.16
N SER A 273 6.60 -2.04 5.19
CA SER A 273 6.93 -1.85 3.77
C SER A 273 6.75 -0.39 3.33
N ILE A 274 5.63 0.25 3.69
CA ILE A 274 5.35 1.66 3.39
C ILE A 274 6.42 2.55 4.04
N TRP A 275 6.71 2.33 5.33
CA TRP A 275 7.72 3.08 6.08
C TRP A 275 9.10 2.99 5.43
N LEU A 276 9.60 1.77 5.22
CA LEU A 276 10.94 1.56 4.68
C LEU A 276 11.08 2.08 3.24
N ARG A 277 10.06 1.89 2.40
CA ARG A 277 10.02 2.49 1.06
C ARG A 277 10.09 4.01 1.11
N ALA A 278 9.31 4.62 1.99
CA ALA A 278 9.28 6.07 2.15
C ALA A 278 10.64 6.63 2.58
N LYS A 279 11.31 5.99 3.52
CA LYS A 279 12.54 6.50 4.13
C LYS A 279 13.83 6.05 3.43
N TYR A 280 13.86 4.83 2.85
CA TYR A 280 15.14 4.19 2.48
C TYR A 280 15.23 3.73 1.03
N ALA A 281 14.13 3.58 0.27
CA ALA A 281 14.24 3.20 -1.13
C ALA A 281 14.91 4.31 -1.95
N ASN A 282 16.07 4.03 -2.55
CA ASN A 282 16.83 4.97 -3.38
C ASN A 282 16.80 4.62 -4.87
N SER A 283 16.46 3.37 -5.18
CA SER A 283 16.36 2.84 -6.53
C SER A 283 15.05 2.09 -6.74
N MET A 284 14.64 1.98 -7.99
CA MET A 284 13.43 1.27 -8.41
C MET A 284 13.71 0.53 -9.72
N ARG A 285 13.22 -0.70 -9.83
CA ARG A 285 13.42 -1.56 -10.99
C ARG A 285 12.95 -0.90 -12.29
N GLU A 286 13.79 -0.94 -13.31
CA GLU A 286 13.45 -0.49 -14.66
C GLU A 286 12.30 -1.34 -15.27
N THR A 287 11.54 -0.75 -16.21
CA THR A 287 10.46 -1.44 -16.95
C THR A 287 10.97 -2.47 -17.98
N LYS A 288 12.25 -2.76 -17.97
CA LYS A 288 12.91 -3.65 -18.90
C LYS A 288 12.68 -5.12 -18.52
N ARG A 289 12.44 -6.00 -19.50
CA ARG A 289 12.32 -7.44 -19.26
C ARG A 289 13.63 -8.00 -18.69
N GLY A 290 13.53 -8.71 -17.55
CA GLY A 290 14.68 -9.29 -16.85
C GLY A 290 15.45 -8.29 -15.97
N ALA A 291 14.96 -7.05 -15.79
CA ALA A 291 15.50 -6.13 -14.80
C ALA A 291 15.39 -6.73 -13.39
N LYS A 292 16.45 -6.60 -12.60
CA LYS A 292 16.50 -7.09 -11.22
C LYS A 292 15.66 -6.20 -10.31
N ASP A 293 15.18 -6.79 -9.22
CA ASP A 293 14.54 -6.04 -8.15
C ASP A 293 15.56 -5.08 -7.53
N GLU A 294 15.12 -3.86 -7.32
CA GLU A 294 15.86 -2.78 -6.69
C GLU A 294 15.26 -2.48 -5.29
N ASP A 295 15.76 -1.44 -4.60
CA ASP A 295 15.35 -1.13 -3.23
C ASP A 295 13.82 -1.12 -3.06
N TYR A 296 13.11 -0.45 -3.96
CA TYR A 296 11.66 -0.30 -3.84
C TYR A 296 10.92 -1.65 -3.85
N GLU A 297 11.31 -2.58 -4.72
CA GLU A 297 10.72 -3.91 -4.82
C GLU A 297 11.14 -4.76 -3.61
N LEU A 298 12.43 -4.78 -3.27
CA LEU A 298 12.96 -5.55 -2.15
C LEU A 298 12.35 -5.13 -0.80
N LEU A 299 12.09 -3.82 -0.61
CA LEU A 299 11.42 -3.29 0.57
C LEU A 299 9.90 -3.55 0.57
N GLY A 300 9.34 -4.16 -0.48
CA GLY A 300 7.98 -4.70 -0.50
C GLY A 300 7.88 -6.02 0.22
N ASP A 301 8.51 -7.03 -0.32
CA ASP A 301 8.28 -8.42 0.08
C ASP A 301 9.40 -8.99 0.94
N LYS A 302 10.64 -8.52 0.73
CA LYS A 302 11.88 -9.06 1.32
C LYS A 302 12.62 -8.03 2.19
N PHE A 303 11.90 -7.10 2.78
CA PHE A 303 12.52 -5.99 3.52
C PHE A 303 13.40 -6.46 4.68
N HIS A 304 13.13 -7.58 5.34
CA HIS A 304 13.97 -8.15 6.38
C HIS A 304 15.38 -8.48 5.88
N THR A 305 15.49 -9.07 4.67
CA THR A 305 16.77 -9.36 4.03
C THR A 305 17.46 -8.07 3.59
N TRP A 306 16.71 -7.13 3.01
CA TRP A 306 17.25 -5.84 2.61
C TRP A 306 17.80 -5.05 3.80
N VAL A 307 17.05 -4.96 4.89
CA VAL A 307 17.45 -4.28 6.13
C VAL A 307 18.73 -4.90 6.69
N ARG A 308 18.79 -6.24 6.82
CA ARG A 308 19.98 -6.93 7.30
C ARG A 308 21.24 -6.58 6.49
N ASN A 309 21.11 -6.53 5.17
CA ASN A 309 22.24 -6.27 4.26
C ASN A 309 22.61 -4.78 4.17
N ASN A 310 21.67 -3.88 4.43
CA ASN A 310 21.82 -2.44 4.19
C ASN A 310 21.74 -1.58 5.46
N ALA A 311 21.50 -2.18 6.64
CA ALA A 311 21.37 -1.47 7.91
C ALA A 311 22.49 -0.45 8.14
N ARG A 312 23.74 -0.84 7.90
CA ARG A 312 24.92 0.02 8.12
C ARG A 312 25.07 1.10 7.06
N MET A 313 24.96 0.75 5.78
CA MET A 313 25.32 1.66 4.67
C MET A 313 24.18 2.57 4.25
N ALA A 314 22.96 2.04 4.19
CA ALA A 314 21.80 2.79 3.72
C ALA A 314 20.97 3.39 4.88
N MET A 315 20.91 2.71 6.03
CA MET A 315 20.12 3.16 7.18
C MET A 315 20.93 3.85 8.27
N GLY A 316 22.28 3.79 8.21
CA GLY A 316 23.17 4.39 9.20
C GLY A 316 23.14 3.69 10.58
N LEU A 317 22.62 2.45 10.66
CA LEU A 317 22.54 1.68 11.89
C LEU A 317 23.87 0.94 12.12
N VAL A 318 24.77 1.54 12.91
CA VAL A 318 26.14 1.05 13.12
C VAL A 318 26.36 0.54 14.55
N LYS A 319 25.82 1.26 15.54
CA LYS A 319 26.01 0.99 16.97
C LYS A 319 24.69 0.52 17.60
N PRO A 320 24.72 -0.24 18.70
CA PRO A 320 23.51 -0.66 19.42
C PRO A 320 22.53 0.50 19.73
N LYS A 321 23.05 1.69 20.01
CA LYS A 321 22.25 2.90 20.24
C LYS A 321 21.45 3.31 19.00
N ASP A 322 22.00 3.15 17.80
CA ASP A 322 21.32 3.55 16.55
C ASP A 322 20.09 2.66 16.31
N TYR A 323 20.22 1.35 16.58
CA TYR A 323 19.10 0.41 16.50
C TYR A 323 18.02 0.69 17.56
N LYS A 324 18.44 1.10 18.78
CA LYS A 324 17.51 1.54 19.81
C LYS A 324 16.71 2.77 19.34
N GLU A 325 17.38 3.81 18.85
CA GLU A 325 16.77 5.05 18.36
C GLU A 325 15.88 4.81 17.14
N PHE A 326 16.24 3.89 16.25
CA PHE A 326 15.44 3.48 15.11
C PHE A 326 14.04 3.00 15.53
N VAL A 327 13.93 2.24 16.64
CA VAL A 327 12.63 1.78 17.14
C VAL A 327 11.94 2.83 18.02
N LEU A 328 12.67 3.40 19.00
CA LEU A 328 12.06 4.29 19.99
C LEU A 328 11.66 5.63 19.39
N THR A 329 12.40 6.13 18.40
CA THR A 329 12.19 7.47 17.80
C THR A 329 11.56 7.36 16.43
N GLU A 330 12.25 6.76 15.45
CA GLU A 330 11.78 6.78 14.06
C GLU A 330 10.53 5.93 13.86
N MET A 331 10.54 4.66 14.27
CA MET A 331 9.36 3.79 14.14
C MET A 331 8.14 4.40 14.84
N THR A 332 8.34 4.97 16.03
CA THR A 332 7.24 5.59 16.79
C THR A 332 6.69 6.80 16.04
N ARG A 333 7.56 7.66 15.53
CA ARG A 333 7.14 8.83 14.74
C ARG A 333 6.38 8.44 13.48
N VAL A 334 6.89 7.45 12.76
CA VAL A 334 6.23 6.95 11.55
C VAL A 334 4.88 6.29 11.88
N THR A 335 4.79 5.58 13.01
CA THR A 335 3.52 5.02 13.50
C THR A 335 2.50 6.13 13.77
N ASP A 336 2.89 7.21 14.43
CA ASP A 336 2.01 8.34 14.72
C ASP A 336 1.48 8.98 13.41
N ILE A 337 2.35 9.20 12.43
CA ILE A 337 1.98 9.75 11.12
C ILE A 337 1.02 8.80 10.38
N TYR A 338 1.33 7.51 10.36
CA TYR A 338 0.49 6.50 9.71
C TYR A 338 -0.93 6.48 10.31
N LEU A 339 -1.04 6.55 11.64
CA LEU A 339 -2.31 6.59 12.35
C LEU A 339 -3.07 7.89 12.11
N LEU A 340 -2.37 9.04 12.06
CA LEU A 340 -2.98 10.33 11.70
C LEU A 340 -3.55 10.29 10.28
N MET A 341 -2.80 9.79 9.31
CA MET A 341 -3.27 9.66 7.93
C MET A 341 -4.50 8.75 7.82
N ARG A 342 -4.55 7.65 8.58
CA ARG A 342 -5.74 6.79 8.64
C ARG A 342 -6.93 7.48 9.30
N SER A 343 -6.69 8.19 10.40
CA SER A 343 -7.74 8.93 11.11
C SER A 343 -8.36 10.00 10.22
N TYR A 344 -7.54 10.83 9.57
CA TYR A 344 -8.02 11.87 8.65
C TYR A 344 -8.61 11.29 7.35
N GLY A 345 -8.16 10.12 6.92
CA GLY A 345 -8.74 9.41 5.78
C GLY A 345 -10.09 8.75 6.06
N SER A 346 -10.43 8.52 7.32
CA SER A 346 -11.68 7.84 7.73
C SER A 346 -12.89 8.78 7.87
N LYS A 347 -12.67 10.08 8.10
CA LYS A 347 -13.71 11.11 8.24
C LYS A 347 -13.20 12.47 7.77
N LEU A 348 -14.12 13.29 7.30
CA LEU A 348 -13.83 14.66 6.90
C LEU A 348 -13.41 15.50 8.13
N THR A 349 -12.17 15.94 8.15
CA THR A 349 -11.59 16.69 9.27
C THR A 349 -11.20 18.09 8.79
N PRO A 350 -11.66 19.17 9.44
CA PRO A 350 -11.32 20.54 9.05
C PRO A 350 -9.81 20.77 8.98
N GLY A 351 -9.36 21.30 7.83
CA GLY A 351 -7.95 21.54 7.51
C GLY A 351 -7.19 20.32 6.98
N TYR A 352 -7.85 19.15 6.89
CA TYR A 352 -7.27 17.91 6.35
C TYR A 352 -8.23 17.21 5.37
N GLU A 353 -9.13 17.98 4.76
CA GLU A 353 -10.18 17.47 3.88
C GLU A 353 -9.60 16.69 2.71
N GLU A 354 -8.46 17.11 2.15
CA GLU A 354 -7.81 16.42 1.04
C GLU A 354 -7.34 15.01 1.42
N VAL A 355 -6.98 14.76 2.68
CA VAL A 355 -6.62 13.39 3.14
C VAL A 355 -7.83 12.47 2.98
N PHE A 356 -9.02 12.94 3.37
CA PHE A 356 -10.27 12.20 3.20
C PHE A 356 -10.65 12.04 1.72
N TYR A 357 -10.54 13.10 0.93
CA TYR A 357 -10.83 13.06 -0.50
C TYR A 357 -9.96 12.04 -1.25
N ASN A 358 -8.68 11.98 -0.90
CA ASN A 358 -7.74 11.02 -1.47
C ASN A 358 -8.06 9.58 -1.04
N ALA A 359 -8.36 9.36 0.24
CA ALA A 359 -8.74 8.06 0.79
C ALA A 359 -10.03 7.55 0.15
N ASN A 360 -11.03 8.40 -0.07
CA ASN A 360 -12.29 8.07 -0.75
C ASN A 360 -12.08 7.59 -2.21
N ARG A 361 -10.95 7.96 -2.84
CA ARG A 361 -10.56 7.54 -4.19
C ARG A 361 -9.48 6.45 -4.22
N ASP A 362 -9.22 5.79 -3.09
CA ASP A 362 -8.18 4.74 -2.93
C ASP A 362 -6.75 5.19 -3.29
N LEU A 363 -6.43 6.47 -3.08
CA LEU A 363 -5.10 7.02 -3.34
C LEU A 363 -4.16 6.78 -2.15
N SER A 364 -3.93 5.51 -1.82
CA SER A 364 -3.17 5.06 -0.63
C SER A 364 -1.71 5.55 -0.60
N TYR A 365 -1.11 5.88 -1.74
CA TYR A 365 0.27 6.37 -1.83
C TYR A 365 0.49 7.74 -1.15
N GLN A 366 -0.58 8.49 -0.81
CA GLN A 366 -0.46 9.71 -0.01
C GLN A 366 0.22 9.45 1.34
N THR A 367 -0.06 8.33 1.99
CA THR A 367 0.55 7.96 3.28
C THR A 367 2.06 7.77 3.14
N MET A 368 2.52 7.09 2.09
CA MET A 368 3.94 6.90 1.82
C MET A 368 4.67 8.23 1.56
N LEU A 369 4.06 9.14 0.79
CA LEU A 369 4.61 10.47 0.55
C LEU A 369 4.65 11.32 1.83
N ALA A 370 3.61 11.28 2.66
CA ALA A 370 3.58 11.98 3.95
C ALA A 370 4.70 11.49 4.88
N ILE A 371 4.89 10.17 5.00
CA ILE A 371 5.98 9.59 5.80
C ILE A 371 7.35 10.03 5.25
N ALA A 372 7.54 10.08 3.94
CA ALA A 372 8.81 10.52 3.34
C ALA A 372 9.12 11.98 3.69
N ALA A 373 8.13 12.86 3.63
CA ALA A 373 8.28 14.30 3.85
C ALA A 373 8.67 14.67 5.29
N ILE A 374 8.21 13.90 6.30
CA ILE A 374 8.32 14.26 7.71
C ILE A 374 9.64 13.77 8.31
N LYS A 375 10.34 14.65 9.06
CA LYS A 375 11.54 14.34 9.85
C LYS A 375 11.17 13.89 11.26
N ASN A 376 12.09 13.19 11.91
CA ASN A 376 11.89 12.74 13.29
C ASN A 376 11.81 13.91 14.29
N ASP A 377 12.48 15.02 14.00
CA ASP A 377 12.57 16.24 14.81
C ASP A 377 11.58 17.34 14.39
N ASP A 378 10.72 17.12 13.40
CA ASP A 378 9.68 18.06 13.02
C ASP A 378 8.72 18.31 14.20
N THR A 379 8.41 19.58 14.46
CA THR A 379 7.36 19.94 15.42
C THR A 379 5.98 19.55 14.88
N ASP A 380 4.98 19.49 15.75
CA ASP A 380 3.62 19.12 15.34
C ASP A 380 3.03 20.08 14.28
N ASP A 381 3.33 21.39 14.37
CA ASP A 381 2.95 22.38 13.36
C ASP A 381 3.58 22.08 11.99
N ILE A 382 4.86 21.72 11.96
CA ILE A 382 5.56 21.35 10.72
C ILE A 382 4.98 20.05 10.15
N VAL A 383 4.70 19.06 11.00
CA VAL A 383 4.06 17.78 10.60
C VAL A 383 2.69 18.06 9.95
N GLN A 384 1.88 18.89 10.59
CA GLN A 384 0.57 19.25 10.08
C GLN A 384 0.66 19.92 8.70
N LYS A 385 1.53 20.90 8.52
CA LYS A 385 1.76 21.57 7.23
C LYS A 385 2.23 20.57 6.14
N LYS A 386 3.15 19.68 6.48
CA LYS A 386 3.65 18.67 5.53
C LYS A 386 2.56 17.67 5.12
N ILE A 387 1.67 17.27 6.05
CA ILE A 387 0.51 16.42 5.74
C ILE A 387 -0.44 17.17 4.80
N GLN A 388 -0.80 18.42 5.11
CA GLN A 388 -1.69 19.25 4.30
C GLN A 388 -1.15 19.44 2.87
N MET A 389 0.13 19.84 2.74
CA MET A 389 0.78 19.99 1.43
C MET A 389 0.79 18.67 0.63
N THR A 390 1.10 17.55 1.28
CA THR A 390 1.14 16.25 0.62
C THR A 390 -0.25 15.82 0.16
N ALA A 391 -1.26 15.99 1.00
CA ALA A 391 -2.63 15.65 0.65
C ALA A 391 -3.16 16.53 -0.50
N LYS A 392 -2.89 17.84 -0.45
CA LYS A 392 -3.23 18.78 -1.53
C LYS A 392 -2.54 18.42 -2.84
N PHE A 393 -1.23 18.11 -2.81
CA PHE A 393 -0.50 17.65 -3.98
C PHE A 393 -1.13 16.41 -4.61
N VAL A 394 -1.47 15.42 -3.80
CA VAL A 394 -2.07 14.16 -4.29
C VAL A 394 -3.46 14.41 -4.85
N ASP A 395 -4.28 15.25 -4.21
CA ASP A 395 -5.60 15.63 -4.70
C ASP A 395 -5.54 16.33 -6.05
N ASP A 396 -4.67 17.33 -6.19
CA ASP A 396 -4.46 18.08 -7.44
C ASP A 396 -3.94 17.17 -8.54
N PHE A 397 -2.87 16.42 -8.27
CA PHE A 397 -2.25 15.50 -9.21
C PHE A 397 -3.26 14.47 -9.74
N ALA A 398 -4.00 13.84 -8.84
CA ALA A 398 -4.96 12.82 -9.22
C ALA A 398 -6.15 13.42 -9.98
N THR A 399 -6.68 14.56 -9.52
CA THR A 399 -7.87 15.16 -10.15
C THR A 399 -7.54 15.70 -11.55
N ILE A 400 -6.44 16.40 -11.73
CA ILE A 400 -6.02 16.89 -13.06
C ILE A 400 -5.88 15.71 -14.04
N ARG A 401 -5.32 14.58 -13.61
CA ARG A 401 -5.23 13.38 -14.44
C ARG A 401 -6.59 12.77 -14.75
N ILE A 402 -7.48 12.66 -13.75
CA ILE A 402 -8.84 12.13 -13.92
C ILE A 402 -9.62 12.95 -14.94
N LEU A 403 -9.58 14.28 -14.84
CA LEU A 403 -10.26 15.19 -15.76
C LEU A 403 -9.77 15.04 -17.22
N ASN A 404 -8.59 14.48 -17.40
CA ASN A 404 -7.99 14.20 -18.72
C ASN A 404 -7.96 12.69 -19.04
N PHE A 405 -8.84 11.88 -18.42
CA PHE A 405 -8.99 10.43 -18.62
C PHE A 405 -7.70 9.62 -18.41
N LYS A 406 -6.78 10.10 -17.57
CA LYS A 406 -5.52 9.41 -17.26
C LYS A 406 -5.65 8.63 -15.95
N LYS A 407 -5.03 7.44 -15.91
CA LYS A 407 -4.99 6.59 -14.71
C LYS A 407 -4.19 7.25 -13.57
N VAL A 408 -4.65 7.05 -12.33
CA VAL A 408 -4.09 7.69 -11.11
C VAL A 408 -3.49 6.70 -10.11
N ASN A 409 -3.56 5.39 -10.37
CA ASN A 409 -2.98 4.40 -9.48
C ASN A 409 -1.45 4.47 -9.43
N TRP A 410 -0.86 3.96 -8.34
CA TRP A 410 0.59 3.94 -8.15
C TRP A 410 1.34 3.31 -9.32
N ASN A 411 0.92 2.14 -9.79
CA ASN A 411 1.64 1.38 -10.82
C ASN A 411 1.83 2.16 -12.13
N THR A 412 0.84 2.96 -12.51
CA THR A 412 0.94 3.80 -13.72
C THR A 412 1.86 5.01 -13.52
N ASN A 413 1.93 5.54 -12.29
CA ASN A 413 2.63 6.78 -11.99
C ASN A 413 3.90 6.57 -11.14
N LYS A 414 4.28 5.32 -10.89
CA LYS A 414 5.28 4.94 -9.90
C LYS A 414 6.64 5.62 -10.09
N TYR A 415 7.11 5.80 -11.31
CA TYR A 415 8.40 6.45 -11.53
C TYR A 415 8.37 7.93 -11.16
N LEU A 416 7.34 8.65 -11.61
CA LEU A 416 7.18 10.06 -11.26
C LEU A 416 6.99 10.24 -9.75
N LEU A 417 6.08 9.47 -9.15
CA LEU A 417 5.82 9.55 -7.72
C LEU A 417 7.01 9.09 -6.87
N PHE A 418 7.81 8.15 -7.37
CA PHE A 418 9.04 7.73 -6.69
C PHE A 418 10.12 8.82 -6.75
N HIS A 419 10.25 9.55 -7.85
CA HIS A 419 11.11 10.73 -7.91
C HIS A 419 10.66 11.80 -6.92
N VAL A 420 9.35 12.12 -6.91
CA VAL A 420 8.78 13.05 -5.92
C VAL A 420 9.08 12.59 -4.50
N LEU A 421 8.87 11.31 -4.18
CA LEU A 421 9.13 10.72 -2.87
C LEU A 421 10.58 10.93 -2.43
N ARG A 422 11.55 10.74 -3.33
CA ARG A 422 12.98 10.96 -3.05
C ARG A 422 13.31 12.43 -2.84
N ASP A 423 12.74 13.30 -3.67
CA ASP A 423 13.02 14.73 -3.66
C ASP A 423 12.44 15.46 -2.42
N ILE A 424 11.36 14.91 -1.83
CA ILE A 424 10.75 15.48 -0.61
C ILE A 424 11.31 14.87 0.68
N ARG A 425 12.10 13.80 0.59
CA ARG A 425 12.54 13.03 1.75
C ARG A 425 13.41 13.87 2.68
N ASN A 426 12.94 14.03 3.93
CA ASN A 426 13.62 14.80 4.96
C ASN A 426 13.91 16.26 4.57
N GLU A 427 13.07 16.87 3.70
CA GLU A 427 13.20 18.27 3.31
C GLU A 427 12.34 19.20 4.21
N ASP A 428 12.59 20.51 4.11
CA ASP A 428 11.76 21.52 4.78
C ASP A 428 10.46 21.81 3.98
N CYS A 429 9.52 22.51 4.61
CA CYS A 429 8.23 22.82 3.98
C CYS A 429 8.37 23.60 2.66
N LYS A 430 9.33 24.53 2.57
CA LYS A 430 9.57 25.33 1.37
C LYS A 430 10.03 24.45 0.22
N THR A 431 11.03 23.61 0.43
CA THR A 431 11.57 22.68 -0.57
C THR A 431 10.51 21.69 -1.02
N ILE A 432 9.78 21.07 -0.08
CA ILE A 432 8.68 20.15 -0.38
C ILE A 432 7.61 20.83 -1.24
N GLY A 433 7.18 22.03 -0.85
CA GLY A 433 6.21 22.81 -1.59
C GLY A 433 6.66 23.10 -3.03
N MET A 434 7.93 23.49 -3.21
CA MET A 434 8.49 23.75 -4.55
C MET A 434 8.54 22.46 -5.40
N VAL A 435 8.88 21.30 -4.83
CA VAL A 435 8.87 20.01 -5.53
C VAL A 435 7.44 19.69 -6.01
N TYR A 436 6.45 19.86 -5.15
CA TYR A 436 5.05 19.59 -5.49
C TYR A 436 4.51 20.51 -6.57
N VAL A 437 4.67 21.84 -6.38
CA VAL A 437 4.22 22.84 -7.35
C VAL A 437 4.88 22.63 -8.71
N ARG A 438 6.19 22.40 -8.74
CA ARG A 438 6.91 22.08 -9.95
C ARG A 438 6.35 20.85 -10.65
N THR A 439 6.09 19.77 -9.89
CA THR A 439 5.57 18.53 -10.45
C THR A 439 4.21 18.74 -11.10
N LEU A 440 3.32 19.48 -10.45
CA LEU A 440 1.99 19.81 -10.98
C LEU A 440 2.07 20.69 -12.24
N ARG A 441 2.88 21.74 -12.22
CA ARG A 441 3.03 22.66 -13.35
C ARG A 441 3.71 22.02 -14.58
N ARG A 442 4.45 20.92 -14.37
CA ARG A 442 5.08 20.16 -15.46
C ARG A 442 4.21 19.02 -16.02
N MET A 443 3.00 18.90 -15.54
CA MET A 443 2.07 17.95 -16.13
C MET A 443 1.71 18.38 -17.56
N ASP A 444 1.60 17.39 -18.46
CA ASP A 444 1.18 17.58 -19.85
C ASP A 444 -0.32 17.83 -20.02
N VAL A 445 -1.05 17.95 -18.91
CA VAL A 445 -2.51 18.15 -18.81
C VAL A 445 -2.83 19.10 -17.68
N THR A 446 -3.95 19.82 -17.81
CA THR A 446 -4.42 20.83 -16.87
C THR A 446 -5.87 20.57 -16.44
N VAL A 447 -6.39 21.37 -15.54
CA VAL A 447 -7.81 21.36 -15.14
C VAL A 447 -8.78 21.66 -16.30
N GLU A 448 -8.31 22.25 -17.40
CA GLU A 448 -9.10 22.53 -18.60
C GLU A 448 -9.72 21.26 -19.20
N GLY A 449 -9.16 20.07 -18.89
CA GLY A 449 -9.75 18.79 -19.27
C GLY A 449 -11.21 18.64 -18.84
N ILE A 450 -11.66 19.41 -17.82
CA ILE A 450 -13.03 19.35 -17.31
C ILE A 450 -14.07 19.76 -18.36
N THR A 451 -13.75 20.67 -19.26
CA THR A 451 -14.67 21.10 -20.33
C THR A 451 -15.07 19.98 -21.29
N ARG A 452 -14.23 18.90 -21.34
CA ARG A 452 -14.46 17.70 -22.15
C ARG A 452 -14.76 16.47 -21.28
N PHE A 453 -14.76 16.65 -19.97
CA PHE A 453 -14.95 15.54 -19.04
C PHE A 453 -16.40 15.04 -19.10
N SER A 454 -16.56 13.75 -19.35
CA SER A 454 -17.86 13.13 -19.59
C SER A 454 -18.00 11.82 -18.82
N LEU A 455 -19.23 11.43 -18.53
CA LEU A 455 -19.55 10.16 -17.88
C LEU A 455 -19.35 9.01 -18.87
N ASN A 456 -18.43 8.13 -18.55
CA ASN A 456 -18.13 6.92 -19.30
C ASN A 456 -17.60 5.82 -18.37
N ARG A 457 -17.19 4.68 -18.93
CA ARG A 457 -16.67 3.56 -18.13
C ARG A 457 -15.47 3.91 -17.26
N PHE A 458 -14.60 4.82 -17.70
CA PHE A 458 -13.44 5.27 -16.92
C PHE A 458 -13.85 6.24 -15.82
N SER A 459 -14.60 7.27 -16.18
CA SER A 459 -14.93 8.41 -15.30
C SER A 459 -16.05 8.10 -14.31
N GLY A 460 -16.89 7.09 -14.55
CA GLY A 460 -18.07 6.81 -13.74
C GLY A 460 -17.80 6.63 -12.24
N ARG A 461 -16.65 6.05 -11.87
CA ARG A 461 -16.24 5.93 -10.47
C ARG A 461 -15.77 7.25 -9.83
N TYR A 462 -15.40 8.23 -10.64
CA TYR A 462 -14.89 9.54 -10.17
C TYR A 462 -15.90 10.66 -10.29
N MET A 463 -16.84 10.55 -11.21
CA MET A 463 -17.80 11.61 -11.53
C MET A 463 -18.59 12.07 -10.30
N LEU A 464 -19.09 11.13 -9.52
CA LEU A 464 -19.83 11.45 -8.29
C LEU A 464 -18.96 12.23 -7.31
N HIS A 465 -17.70 11.83 -7.13
CA HIS A 465 -16.74 12.51 -6.26
C HIS A 465 -16.50 13.96 -6.73
N ILE A 466 -16.29 14.18 -8.04
CA ILE A 466 -16.04 15.51 -8.61
C ILE A 466 -17.26 16.41 -8.43
N LEU A 467 -18.47 15.90 -8.72
CA LEU A 467 -19.70 16.68 -8.50
C LEU A 467 -19.93 16.98 -7.01
N ALA A 468 -19.61 16.03 -6.13
CA ALA A 468 -19.65 16.24 -4.68
C ALA A 468 -18.67 17.34 -4.23
N ARG A 469 -17.47 17.40 -4.82
CA ARG A 469 -16.47 18.44 -4.55
C ARG A 469 -17.01 19.81 -4.94
N PHE A 470 -17.58 19.97 -6.14
CA PHE A 470 -18.17 21.24 -6.56
C PHE A 470 -19.36 21.66 -5.71
N THR A 471 -20.27 20.71 -5.41
CA THR A 471 -21.44 21.02 -4.58
C THR A 471 -21.02 21.46 -3.18
N SER A 472 -20.06 20.76 -2.58
CA SER A 472 -19.53 21.09 -1.26
C SER A 472 -18.74 22.40 -1.25
N TYR A 473 -17.98 22.67 -2.30
CA TYR A 473 -17.22 23.90 -2.46
C TYR A 473 -18.14 25.14 -2.46
N VAL A 474 -19.22 25.10 -3.24
CA VAL A 474 -20.24 26.17 -3.25
C VAL A 474 -20.90 26.31 -1.88
N ASN A 475 -21.24 25.23 -1.20
CA ASN A 475 -21.79 25.28 0.15
C ASN A 475 -20.84 25.99 1.13
N VAL A 476 -19.53 25.65 1.10
CA VAL A 476 -18.52 26.25 1.96
C VAL A 476 -18.36 27.76 1.67
N LEU A 477 -18.32 28.17 0.39
CA LEU A 477 -18.29 29.59 0.00
C LEU A 477 -19.50 30.38 0.52
N MET A 478 -20.65 29.71 0.61
CA MET A 478 -21.87 30.30 1.22
C MET A 478 -21.83 30.30 2.76
N GLY A 479 -20.77 29.77 3.38
CA GLY A 479 -20.66 29.61 4.82
C GLY A 479 -21.53 28.49 5.41
N ASN A 480 -21.89 27.52 4.60
CA ASN A 480 -22.62 26.30 5.00
C ASN A 480 -21.66 25.13 5.21
N PRO A 481 -22.07 24.06 5.91
CA PRO A 481 -21.28 22.84 6.00
C PRO A 481 -21.01 22.22 4.62
N SER A 482 -19.88 21.49 4.52
CA SER A 482 -19.45 20.84 3.28
C SER A 482 -20.44 19.80 2.73
N HIS A 483 -21.01 18.93 3.57
CA HIS A 483 -21.83 17.78 3.19
C HIS A 483 -21.15 16.77 2.25
N PHE A 484 -19.86 16.86 2.01
CA PHE A 484 -19.16 15.97 1.08
C PHE A 484 -19.29 14.48 1.46
N GLU A 485 -19.09 14.15 2.73
CA GLU A 485 -19.25 12.77 3.22
C GLU A 485 -20.61 12.19 2.88
N GLU A 486 -21.66 13.01 3.03
CA GLU A 486 -23.03 12.60 2.73
C GLU A 486 -23.21 12.27 1.24
N TYR A 487 -22.60 13.07 0.36
CA TYR A 487 -22.72 12.85 -1.09
C TYR A 487 -22.01 11.58 -1.57
N VAL A 488 -20.89 11.21 -0.94
CA VAL A 488 -20.07 10.06 -1.38
C VAL A 488 -20.36 8.76 -0.61
N ASP A 489 -21.15 8.80 0.48
CA ASP A 489 -21.43 7.62 1.30
C ASP A 489 -22.34 6.64 0.58
N ARG A 490 -21.73 5.56 0.04
CA ARG A 490 -22.42 4.45 -0.63
C ARG A 490 -23.02 3.41 0.32
N LYS A 491 -22.59 3.43 1.60
CA LYS A 491 -23.02 2.47 2.63
C LYS A 491 -24.17 3.03 3.48
N ARG A 492 -24.56 4.29 3.28
CA ARG A 492 -25.63 4.95 4.02
C ARG A 492 -26.92 4.14 3.94
N GLN A 493 -27.48 3.81 5.09
CA GLN A 493 -28.84 3.24 5.15
C GLN A 493 -29.82 4.34 4.74
N GLY A 494 -30.54 4.12 3.63
CA GLY A 494 -31.51 5.07 3.10
C GLY A 494 -31.13 5.60 1.72
N ASN A 495 -31.40 6.88 1.50
CA ASN A 495 -31.37 7.50 0.19
C ASN A 495 -29.96 8.03 -0.13
N THR A 496 -29.15 7.24 -0.84
CA THR A 496 -27.82 7.65 -1.32
C THR A 496 -27.92 8.62 -2.48
N TYR A 497 -26.86 9.39 -2.75
CA TYR A 497 -26.79 10.26 -3.92
C TYR A 497 -26.35 9.49 -5.16
N ASP A 498 -26.96 9.85 -6.30
CA ASP A 498 -26.62 9.37 -7.64
C ASP A 498 -26.42 10.53 -8.61
N ILE A 499 -25.82 10.25 -9.76
CA ILE A 499 -25.60 11.22 -10.83
C ILE A 499 -26.90 11.36 -11.62
N GLU A 500 -27.44 12.57 -11.67
CA GLU A 500 -28.61 12.95 -12.46
C GLU A 500 -28.18 13.64 -13.75
N HIS A 501 -28.79 13.23 -14.85
CA HIS A 501 -28.72 13.95 -16.13
C HIS A 501 -29.82 15.00 -16.20
N ILE A 502 -29.44 16.25 -16.31
CA ILE A 502 -30.39 17.38 -16.43
C ILE A 502 -31.24 17.20 -17.71
N LEU A 503 -30.58 16.99 -18.84
CA LEU A 503 -31.20 16.63 -20.11
C LEU A 503 -31.70 15.18 -20.05
N PRO A 504 -33.01 14.93 -20.16
CA PRO A 504 -33.57 13.57 -20.08
C PRO A 504 -33.15 12.69 -21.26
N ASP A 505 -33.24 11.37 -21.09
CA ASP A 505 -32.94 10.39 -22.14
C ASP A 505 -34.12 10.22 -23.10
N LYS A 506 -34.36 11.25 -23.90
CA LYS A 506 -35.46 11.29 -24.88
C LYS A 506 -34.98 12.05 -26.11
N TYR A 507 -34.20 11.40 -26.95
CA TYR A 507 -33.64 12.01 -28.16
C TYR A 507 -34.71 12.62 -29.06
N GLU A 508 -35.87 11.97 -29.16
CA GLU A 508 -37.01 12.40 -29.99
C GLU A 508 -37.50 13.82 -29.65
N ASP A 509 -37.35 14.24 -28.39
CA ASP A 509 -37.74 15.59 -27.95
C ASP A 509 -36.70 16.66 -28.34
N TYR A 510 -35.53 16.26 -28.86
CA TYR A 510 -34.36 17.13 -29.11
C TYR A 510 -33.70 16.94 -30.48
N GLU A 511 -34.31 16.18 -31.40
CA GLU A 511 -33.73 15.86 -32.72
C GLU A 511 -33.29 17.08 -33.50
N ASP A 512 -34.01 18.21 -33.40
CA ASP A 512 -33.66 19.46 -34.08
C ASP A 512 -32.42 20.15 -33.50
N SER A 513 -31.95 19.75 -32.31
CA SER A 513 -30.85 20.38 -31.57
C SER A 513 -29.52 19.62 -31.68
N PHE A 514 -29.55 18.39 -32.17
CA PHE A 514 -28.41 17.51 -32.30
C PHE A 514 -28.29 16.93 -33.71
N THR A 515 -27.07 16.66 -34.16
CA THR A 515 -26.82 16.13 -35.51
C THR A 515 -27.35 14.70 -35.68
N ASP A 516 -27.25 13.91 -34.63
CA ASP A 516 -27.69 12.52 -34.57
C ASP A 516 -27.76 12.04 -33.11
N TYR A 517 -28.11 10.79 -32.89
CA TYR A 517 -28.21 10.18 -31.58
C TYR A 517 -26.83 10.10 -30.86
N GLU A 518 -25.73 9.89 -31.57
CA GLU A 518 -24.37 9.81 -31.01
C GLU A 518 -23.94 11.19 -30.46
N ASP A 519 -24.20 12.27 -31.19
CA ASP A 519 -23.99 13.64 -30.71
C ASP A 519 -24.82 13.96 -29.47
N PHE A 520 -26.10 13.53 -29.45
CA PHE A 520 -26.97 13.68 -28.28
C PHE A 520 -26.40 12.92 -27.07
N GLU A 521 -26.10 11.63 -27.20
CA GLU A 521 -25.61 10.79 -26.12
C GLU A 521 -24.24 11.29 -25.58
N SER A 522 -23.32 11.61 -26.47
CA SER A 522 -21.99 12.13 -26.07
C SER A 522 -22.10 13.47 -25.34
N THR A 523 -22.94 14.37 -25.82
CA THR A 523 -23.17 15.67 -25.18
C THR A 523 -23.90 15.51 -23.86
N ARG A 524 -24.92 14.65 -23.79
CA ARG A 524 -25.68 14.37 -22.58
C ARG A 524 -24.80 13.84 -21.46
N ASN A 525 -23.74 13.13 -21.75
CA ASN A 525 -22.80 12.60 -20.78
C ASN A 525 -21.73 13.60 -20.32
N GLN A 526 -21.66 14.80 -20.89
CA GLN A 526 -20.70 15.84 -20.48
C GLN A 526 -21.02 16.36 -19.07
N ILE A 527 -19.99 16.72 -18.30
CA ILE A 527 -20.12 17.14 -16.89
C ILE A 527 -21.09 18.30 -16.69
N GLY A 528 -21.16 19.23 -17.67
CA GLY A 528 -22.12 20.35 -17.61
C GLY A 528 -23.58 19.94 -17.57
N ASN A 529 -23.92 18.74 -18.01
CA ASN A 529 -25.25 18.14 -17.94
C ASN A 529 -25.51 17.35 -16.64
N LEU A 530 -24.53 17.27 -15.76
CA LEU A 530 -24.60 16.37 -14.62
C LEU A 530 -24.69 17.13 -13.29
N ILE A 531 -25.51 16.62 -12.37
CA ILE A 531 -25.66 17.08 -10.99
C ILE A 531 -25.85 15.86 -10.07
N LEU A 532 -25.83 16.10 -8.76
CA LEU A 532 -26.15 15.08 -7.77
C LEU A 532 -27.61 15.20 -7.33
N LEU A 533 -28.32 14.10 -7.28
CA LEU A 533 -29.61 14.00 -6.61
C LEU A 533 -29.64 12.77 -5.71
N THR A 534 -30.50 12.77 -4.71
CA THR A 534 -30.79 11.53 -3.99
C THR A 534 -31.42 10.51 -4.93
N ARG A 535 -31.14 9.22 -4.72
CA ARG A 535 -31.55 8.13 -5.60
C ARG A 535 -33.07 8.12 -5.88
N ASP A 536 -33.90 8.39 -4.88
CA ASP A 536 -35.33 8.42 -5.03
C ASP A 536 -35.79 9.55 -5.95
N LYS A 537 -35.22 10.75 -5.78
CA LYS A 537 -35.50 11.90 -6.63
C LYS A 537 -34.99 11.67 -8.04
N ASN A 538 -33.78 11.15 -8.21
CA ASN A 538 -33.21 10.82 -9.50
C ASN A 538 -34.13 9.88 -10.28
N ARG A 539 -34.58 8.78 -9.66
CA ARG A 539 -35.54 7.85 -10.28
C ARG A 539 -36.89 8.48 -10.60
N SER A 540 -37.37 9.36 -9.73
CA SER A 540 -38.63 10.06 -9.91
C SER A 540 -38.58 11.07 -11.05
N TYR A 541 -37.45 11.71 -11.30
CA TYR A 541 -37.31 12.77 -12.30
C TYR A 541 -36.89 12.26 -13.68
N GLN A 542 -36.41 11.02 -13.79
CA GLN A 542 -35.75 10.43 -14.95
C GLN A 542 -36.47 10.70 -16.31
N ALA A 543 -37.78 10.57 -16.36
CA ALA A 543 -38.60 10.73 -17.57
C ALA A 543 -39.25 12.11 -17.72
N MET A 544 -39.00 13.04 -16.79
CA MET A 544 -39.62 14.36 -16.82
C MET A 544 -38.93 15.28 -17.83
N LYS A 545 -39.70 16.17 -18.44
CA LYS A 545 -39.12 17.27 -19.25
C LYS A 545 -38.33 18.24 -18.37
N TYR A 546 -37.35 18.91 -18.94
CA TYR A 546 -36.52 19.86 -18.20
C TYR A 546 -37.38 20.95 -17.50
N SER A 547 -38.41 21.48 -18.17
CA SER A 547 -39.32 22.49 -17.59
C SER A 547 -40.03 22.05 -16.31
N GLU A 548 -40.23 20.75 -16.13
CA GLU A 548 -40.77 20.16 -14.90
C GLU A 548 -39.69 19.87 -13.86
N LYS A 549 -38.52 19.36 -14.33
CA LYS A 549 -37.35 19.08 -13.46
C LYS A 549 -36.85 20.33 -12.77
N VAL A 550 -36.70 21.45 -13.50
CA VAL A 550 -36.11 22.70 -12.96
C VAL A 550 -36.94 23.27 -11.79
N GLN A 551 -38.26 23.08 -11.80
CA GLN A 551 -39.12 23.49 -10.68
C GLN A 551 -38.87 22.64 -9.42
N LYS A 552 -38.57 21.36 -9.60
CA LYS A 552 -38.30 20.44 -8.49
C LYS A 552 -36.89 20.63 -7.92
N TYR A 553 -35.94 21.01 -8.76
CA TYR A 553 -34.55 21.28 -8.35
C TYR A 553 -34.40 22.41 -7.31
N ALA A 554 -35.38 23.31 -7.21
CA ALA A 554 -35.44 24.34 -6.17
C ALA A 554 -35.39 23.77 -4.73
N GLY A 555 -35.76 22.50 -4.53
CA GLY A 555 -35.71 21.80 -3.23
C GLY A 555 -34.50 20.84 -3.06
N ASP A 556 -33.50 20.90 -3.93
CA ASP A 556 -32.36 19.98 -3.92
C ASP A 556 -31.07 20.66 -3.47
N ASN A 557 -29.88 20.11 -3.81
CA ASN A 557 -28.62 20.75 -3.49
C ASN A 557 -28.38 22.02 -4.32
N ILE A 558 -27.40 22.82 -3.91
CA ILE A 558 -27.17 24.16 -4.46
C ILE A 558 -26.89 24.16 -5.98
N LEU A 559 -26.20 23.13 -6.54
CA LEU A 559 -25.94 23.08 -7.98
C LEU A 559 -27.20 22.72 -8.80
N ALA A 560 -28.17 22.02 -8.21
CA ALA A 560 -29.47 21.82 -8.79
C ALA A 560 -30.34 23.09 -8.65
N GLN A 561 -30.37 23.70 -7.47
CA GLN A 561 -31.07 24.98 -7.23
C GLN A 561 -30.62 26.08 -8.20
N ALA A 562 -29.32 26.13 -8.51
CA ALA A 562 -28.72 27.13 -9.40
C ALA A 562 -29.30 27.13 -10.84
N LEU A 563 -30.01 26.09 -11.22
CA LEU A 563 -30.75 26.04 -12.51
C LEU A 563 -32.06 26.84 -12.47
N ASN A 564 -32.61 27.07 -11.28
CA ASN A 564 -33.89 27.74 -11.06
C ASN A 564 -33.67 29.19 -10.65
N ASP A 565 -34.52 30.11 -11.12
CA ASP A 565 -34.49 31.55 -10.82
C ASP A 565 -34.68 31.89 -9.33
N THR A 566 -35.40 31.01 -8.60
CA THR A 566 -35.62 31.19 -7.16
C THR A 566 -34.32 31.14 -6.35
N ALA A 567 -33.26 30.46 -6.82
CA ALA A 567 -31.95 30.45 -6.13
C ALA A 567 -31.30 31.85 -6.03
N TYR A 568 -31.65 32.75 -6.94
CA TYR A 568 -31.09 34.08 -7.05
C TYR A 568 -31.93 35.14 -6.30
N THR A 569 -33.05 34.72 -5.74
CA THR A 569 -33.96 35.63 -5.02
C THR A 569 -33.74 35.44 -3.52
N ASN A 570 -33.44 36.54 -2.81
CA ASN A 570 -33.27 36.55 -1.35
C ASN A 570 -32.15 35.64 -0.81
N ASN A 571 -31.13 35.33 -1.61
CA ASN A 571 -29.99 34.53 -1.22
C ASN A 571 -28.66 35.27 -1.42
N PRO A 572 -28.34 36.29 -0.56
CA PRO A 572 -27.18 37.16 -0.73
C PRO A 572 -25.85 36.38 -0.70
N LYS A 573 -25.77 35.29 0.05
CA LYS A 573 -24.58 34.45 0.11
C LYS A 573 -24.32 33.74 -1.24
N PHE A 574 -25.36 33.22 -1.89
CA PHE A 574 -25.23 32.61 -3.20
C PHE A 574 -24.92 33.64 -4.28
N LEU A 575 -25.48 34.87 -4.17
CA LEU A 575 -25.18 35.94 -5.12
C LEU A 575 -23.70 36.34 -5.15
N THR A 576 -22.97 36.19 -4.05
CA THR A 576 -21.49 36.35 -4.05
C THR A 576 -20.83 35.29 -4.94
N VAL A 577 -21.22 34.04 -4.79
CA VAL A 577 -20.73 32.93 -5.63
C VAL A 577 -21.14 33.11 -7.10
N VAL A 578 -22.34 33.60 -7.34
CA VAL A 578 -22.83 33.90 -8.69
C VAL A 578 -21.94 34.91 -9.39
N ASN A 579 -21.58 36.03 -8.70
CA ASN A 579 -20.73 37.07 -9.25
C ASN A 579 -19.32 36.57 -9.57
N GLU A 580 -18.81 35.62 -8.79
CA GLU A 580 -17.48 35.05 -8.95
C GLU A 580 -17.41 34.03 -10.07
N TYR A 581 -18.36 33.11 -10.13
CA TYR A 581 -18.33 31.96 -11.06
C TYR A 581 -19.28 32.10 -12.25
N GLY A 582 -20.18 33.09 -12.26
CA GLY A 582 -21.09 33.34 -13.38
C GLY A 582 -22.28 32.40 -13.45
N PHE A 583 -22.75 31.87 -12.30
CA PHE A 583 -24.00 31.10 -12.26
C PHE A 583 -25.20 31.98 -12.70
N HIS A 584 -26.14 31.37 -13.43
CA HIS A 584 -27.39 32.00 -13.85
C HIS A 584 -28.50 30.97 -13.96
N ALA A 585 -29.73 31.41 -13.80
CA ALA A 585 -30.90 30.54 -14.05
C ALA A 585 -30.98 30.15 -15.52
N ILE A 586 -31.35 28.91 -15.78
CA ILE A 586 -31.43 28.36 -17.11
C ILE A 586 -32.90 27.93 -17.37
N PRO A 587 -33.74 28.80 -17.97
CA PRO A 587 -35.13 28.48 -18.22
C PRO A 587 -35.33 27.39 -19.26
N ASP A 588 -34.46 27.35 -20.28
CA ASP A 588 -34.42 26.35 -21.34
C ASP A 588 -33.03 25.70 -21.43
N PHE A 589 -32.98 24.39 -21.25
CA PHE A 589 -31.71 23.65 -21.18
C PHE A 589 -31.32 23.11 -22.56
N SER A 590 -30.21 23.54 -23.08
CA SER A 590 -29.74 23.27 -24.43
C SER A 590 -28.31 22.74 -24.44
N LYS A 591 -27.81 22.36 -25.60
CA LYS A 591 -26.38 22.03 -25.82
C LYS A 591 -25.44 23.17 -25.38
N GLN A 592 -25.83 24.43 -25.63
CA GLN A 592 -25.07 25.59 -25.16
C GLN A 592 -25.04 25.69 -23.63
N SER A 593 -26.16 25.39 -22.96
CA SER A 593 -26.24 25.39 -21.49
C SER A 593 -25.28 24.39 -20.87
N ILE A 594 -25.07 23.24 -21.52
CA ILE A 594 -24.09 22.22 -21.08
C ILE A 594 -22.68 22.77 -21.15
N ALA A 595 -22.31 23.44 -22.26
CA ALA A 595 -21.01 24.07 -22.44
C ALA A 595 -20.79 25.22 -21.42
N ASP A 596 -21.77 26.09 -21.23
CA ASP A 596 -21.69 27.21 -20.28
C ASP A 596 -21.51 26.72 -18.84
N ARG A 597 -22.18 25.64 -18.45
CA ARG A 597 -22.01 25.02 -17.12
C ARG A 597 -20.64 24.36 -16.98
N ALA A 598 -20.09 23.75 -18.03
CA ALA A 598 -18.73 23.21 -18.01
C ALA A 598 -17.68 24.31 -17.80
N GLU A 599 -17.92 25.53 -18.35
CA GLU A 599 -17.06 26.70 -18.10
C GLU A 599 -17.17 27.20 -16.64
N ILE A 600 -18.35 27.16 -16.01
CA ILE A 600 -18.50 27.45 -14.58
C ILE A 600 -17.69 26.44 -13.77
N TYR A 601 -17.79 25.16 -14.10
CA TYR A 601 -17.01 24.11 -13.42
C TYR A 601 -15.51 24.27 -13.65
N LEU A 602 -15.06 24.78 -14.80
CA LEU A 602 -13.64 25.06 -15.06
C LEU A 602 -13.12 26.17 -14.12
N ARG A 603 -13.89 27.25 -13.93
CA ARG A 603 -13.49 28.32 -13.00
C ARG A 603 -13.36 27.79 -11.58
N MET A 604 -14.35 27.05 -11.08
CA MET A 604 -14.28 26.41 -9.77
C MET A 604 -13.12 25.40 -9.68
N ALA A 605 -12.88 24.60 -10.72
CA ALA A 605 -11.77 23.64 -10.76
C ALA A 605 -10.42 24.34 -10.67
N SER A 606 -10.27 25.51 -11.31
CA SER A 606 -9.05 26.31 -11.28
C SER A 606 -8.74 26.84 -9.89
N ASP A 607 -9.74 27.09 -9.06
CA ASP A 607 -9.56 27.52 -7.67
C ASP A 607 -9.35 26.32 -6.72
N ILE A 608 -10.18 25.27 -6.87
CA ILE A 608 -10.10 24.09 -6.01
C ILE A 608 -8.76 23.36 -6.18
N TRP A 609 -8.29 23.15 -7.41
CA TRP A 609 -7.07 22.41 -7.73
C TRP A 609 -5.95 23.35 -8.22
N ASN A 610 -5.77 24.43 -7.47
CA ASN A 610 -4.72 25.41 -7.69
C ASN A 610 -3.43 25.01 -6.97
N PRO A 611 -2.31 24.79 -7.69
CA PRO A 611 -1.03 24.50 -7.06
C PRO A 611 -0.50 25.58 -6.11
N ASP A 612 -0.92 26.84 -6.27
CA ASP A 612 -0.48 27.96 -5.41
C ASP A 612 -0.97 27.83 -3.96
N ALA A 613 -2.05 27.09 -3.70
CA ALA A 613 -2.47 26.74 -2.35
C ALA A 613 -1.38 25.96 -1.57
N ILE A 614 -0.58 25.12 -2.24
CA ILE A 614 0.56 24.45 -1.61
C ILE A 614 1.62 25.47 -1.16
N LYS A 615 1.85 26.50 -1.98
CA LYS A 615 2.76 27.60 -1.64
C LYS A 615 2.31 28.37 -0.40
N GLU A 616 1.02 28.60 -0.26
CA GLU A 616 0.44 29.26 0.91
C GLU A 616 0.59 28.42 2.18
N ILE A 617 0.28 27.10 2.12
CA ILE A 617 0.44 26.18 3.26
C ILE A 617 1.92 26.13 3.71
N ALA A 618 2.86 26.16 2.77
CA ALA A 618 4.30 26.15 3.05
C ALA A 618 4.81 27.45 3.70
N GLY A 619 4.00 28.49 3.77
CA GLY A 619 4.39 29.82 4.29
C GLY A 619 4.92 30.78 3.24
N GLY A 620 4.76 30.45 1.95
CA GLY A 620 5.16 31.28 0.83
C GLY A 620 6.66 31.23 0.51
N TRP A 621 7.01 31.69 -0.69
CA TRP A 621 8.40 31.93 -1.13
C TRP A 621 8.42 32.97 -2.26
N ALA A 622 9.59 33.60 -2.47
CA ALA A 622 9.75 34.58 -3.55
C ALA A 622 9.77 33.90 -4.93
N ASN A 623 9.27 34.59 -5.96
CA ASN A 623 9.27 34.06 -7.32
C ASN A 623 10.67 33.77 -7.87
N ASP A 624 11.70 34.52 -7.39
CA ASP A 624 13.07 34.26 -7.78
C ASP A 624 13.65 33.00 -7.12
N ASP A 625 13.24 32.65 -5.92
CA ASP A 625 13.57 31.38 -5.28
C ASP A 625 13.01 30.21 -6.08
N GLU A 626 11.77 30.34 -6.52
CA GLU A 626 11.09 29.33 -7.34
C GLU A 626 11.82 29.15 -8.71
N LYS A 627 12.13 30.24 -9.38
CA LYS A 627 12.89 30.19 -10.64
C LYS A 627 14.27 29.57 -10.47
N ASN A 628 14.97 29.92 -9.39
CA ASN A 628 16.30 29.36 -9.08
C ASN A 628 16.23 27.87 -8.71
N PHE A 629 15.22 27.48 -7.97
CA PHE A 629 14.98 26.08 -7.62
C PHE A 629 14.71 25.24 -8.88
N PHE A 630 13.92 25.74 -9.81
CA PHE A 630 13.61 25.06 -11.07
C PHE A 630 14.82 25.00 -12.03
N LYS A 631 15.75 25.96 -11.95
CA LYS A 631 17.01 25.95 -12.71
C LYS A 631 18.07 25.02 -12.14
N ASN A 632 18.17 24.92 -10.82
CA ASN A 632 19.23 24.17 -10.14
C ASN A 632 18.94 22.67 -10.04
N GLU A 633 17.92 22.17 -10.72
CA GLU A 633 17.62 20.75 -10.71
C GLU A 633 18.67 19.89 -11.39
N LYS A 634 18.77 18.65 -10.91
CA LYS A 634 19.44 17.56 -11.61
C LYS A 634 18.88 17.53 -13.04
N GLY A 635 19.69 17.99 -13.98
CA GLY A 635 19.26 18.13 -15.37
C GLY A 635 18.74 16.83 -15.96
N ARG A 636 17.93 16.95 -16.97
CA ARG A 636 17.36 15.79 -17.65
C ARG A 636 18.40 15.12 -18.53
N GLU A 637 18.52 13.82 -18.39
CA GLU A 637 19.41 13.02 -19.22
C GLU A 637 18.73 12.69 -20.54
N PHE A 638 19.43 12.99 -21.66
CA PHE A 638 19.04 12.59 -23.01
C PHE A 638 20.10 11.71 -23.64
N THR A 639 19.71 10.54 -24.10
CA THR A 639 20.58 9.69 -24.91
C THR A 639 20.66 10.29 -26.31
N VAL A 640 21.86 10.73 -26.64
CA VAL A 640 22.20 11.27 -27.99
C VAL A 640 23.15 10.32 -28.72
N GLY A 641 23.23 10.42 -30.03
CA GLY A 641 24.14 9.55 -30.81
C GLY A 641 23.70 8.09 -30.94
N TYR A 642 22.41 7.79 -30.75
CA TYR A 642 21.84 6.46 -30.94
C TYR A 642 20.95 6.40 -32.19
N ALA A 643 21.14 5.36 -32.97
CA ALA A 643 20.40 5.14 -34.24
C ALA A 643 20.45 6.36 -35.17
N GLU A 644 19.32 7.02 -35.42
CA GLU A 644 19.20 8.16 -36.31
C GLU A 644 19.59 9.51 -35.70
N ARG A 645 20.04 9.54 -34.42
CA ARG A 645 20.41 10.78 -33.74
C ARG A 645 21.90 11.06 -33.88
N SER A 646 22.24 12.19 -34.49
CA SER A 646 23.61 12.64 -34.65
C SER A 646 24.01 13.59 -33.53
N TRP A 647 24.90 13.15 -32.61
CA TRP A 647 25.43 14.01 -31.57
C TRP A 647 26.21 15.22 -32.15
N PRO A 648 27.08 15.08 -33.18
CA PRO A 648 27.73 16.22 -33.77
C PRO A 648 26.75 17.28 -34.32
N ASP A 649 25.64 16.87 -34.91
CA ASP A 649 24.61 17.81 -35.35
C ASP A 649 23.85 18.44 -34.19
N ALA A 650 23.49 17.66 -33.17
CA ALA A 650 22.85 18.14 -31.97
C ALA A 650 23.69 19.23 -31.26
N LEU A 651 25.00 18.98 -31.14
CA LEU A 651 25.96 19.94 -30.57
C LEU A 651 26.12 21.19 -31.47
N LYS A 652 26.23 21.00 -32.78
CA LYS A 652 26.47 22.07 -33.68
C LYS A 652 25.29 23.03 -33.85
N TYR A 653 24.07 22.49 -33.86
CA TYR A 653 22.85 23.27 -34.13
C TYR A 653 22.00 23.51 -32.88
N GLY A 654 22.45 23.04 -31.71
CA GLY A 654 21.81 23.32 -30.43
C GLY A 654 20.42 22.70 -30.30
N PHE A 655 20.21 21.45 -30.75
CA PHE A 655 18.93 20.80 -30.60
C PHE A 655 19.04 19.40 -29.97
N LEU A 656 17.95 18.96 -29.36
CA LEU A 656 17.76 17.57 -28.90
C LEU A 656 16.53 17.00 -29.59
N SER A 657 16.56 15.70 -29.88
CA SER A 657 15.44 14.99 -30.47
C SER A 657 15.13 13.72 -29.75
N ALA A 658 13.88 13.33 -29.70
CA ALA A 658 13.42 12.07 -29.12
C ALA A 658 12.38 11.41 -30.01
N ASN A 659 12.41 10.08 -30.04
CA ASN A 659 11.43 9.31 -30.81
C ASN A 659 10.09 9.29 -30.07
N LEU A 660 8.95 9.39 -30.75
CA LEU A 660 7.61 9.39 -30.14
C LEU A 660 7.17 8.03 -29.57
N GLY A 661 7.97 6.97 -29.75
CA GLY A 661 7.74 5.64 -29.19
C GLY A 661 8.29 5.50 -27.76
N GLY A 662 7.53 4.90 -26.84
CA GLY A 662 8.02 4.58 -25.49
C GLY A 662 8.35 5.81 -24.65
N SER A 663 9.57 5.84 -24.08
CA SER A 663 10.07 6.92 -23.21
C SER A 663 10.32 8.25 -23.93
N GLY A 664 10.33 8.27 -25.25
CA GLY A 664 10.63 9.47 -26.03
C GLY A 664 9.62 10.62 -25.86
N LYS A 665 8.40 10.32 -25.42
CA LYS A 665 7.39 11.34 -25.09
C LYS A 665 7.81 12.24 -23.92
N SER A 666 8.79 11.84 -23.13
CA SER A 666 9.33 12.65 -22.02
C SER A 666 9.95 13.98 -22.49
N ILE A 667 10.31 14.12 -23.75
CA ILE A 667 10.85 15.37 -24.29
C ILE A 667 9.84 16.53 -24.20
N TYR A 668 8.53 16.25 -24.27
CA TYR A 668 7.49 17.27 -24.09
C TYR A 668 7.39 17.82 -22.66
N ASN A 669 8.03 17.16 -21.71
CA ASN A 669 8.08 17.63 -20.33
C ASN A 669 9.26 18.58 -20.05
N VAL A 670 10.11 18.84 -21.06
CA VAL A 670 11.24 19.76 -20.93
C VAL A 670 10.73 21.19 -21.08
N GLN A 671 11.12 22.05 -20.15
CA GLN A 671 10.73 23.46 -20.11
C GLN A 671 11.93 24.36 -20.49
N VAL A 672 11.62 25.58 -20.90
CA VAL A 672 12.65 26.62 -21.11
C VAL A 672 13.37 26.86 -19.78
N GLY A 673 14.70 26.81 -19.80
CA GLY A 673 15.57 26.95 -18.65
C GLY A 673 15.94 25.63 -17.95
N ASP A 674 15.38 24.47 -18.36
CA ASP A 674 15.82 23.17 -17.83
C ASP A 674 17.27 22.89 -18.26
N THR A 675 18.08 22.39 -17.33
CA THR A 675 19.39 21.84 -17.64
C THR A 675 19.23 20.44 -18.24
N VAL A 676 19.87 20.20 -19.37
CA VAL A 676 19.85 18.92 -20.07
C VAL A 676 21.25 18.32 -20.13
N TYR A 677 21.37 17.05 -19.80
CA TYR A 677 22.59 16.27 -19.88
C TYR A 677 22.51 15.32 -21.06
N CYS A 678 23.48 15.39 -21.96
CA CYS A 678 23.55 14.55 -23.14
C CYS A 678 24.43 13.33 -22.86
N HIS A 679 23.88 12.15 -23.01
CA HIS A 679 24.55 10.87 -22.76
C HIS A 679 24.67 10.05 -24.03
N ILE A 680 25.84 9.45 -24.27
CA ILE A 680 26.06 8.46 -25.34
C ILE A 680 26.33 7.09 -24.65
N ALA A 681 25.60 6.08 -25.04
CA ALA A 681 25.79 4.72 -24.53
C ALA A 681 27.24 4.25 -24.76
N GLY A 682 27.91 3.80 -23.70
CA GLY A 682 29.30 3.38 -23.74
C GLY A 682 30.33 4.51 -23.63
N HIS A 683 29.95 5.79 -23.70
CA HIS A 683 30.84 6.94 -23.59
C HIS A 683 30.52 7.86 -22.39
N GLY A 684 29.39 7.68 -21.74
CA GLY A 684 28.96 8.52 -20.62
C GLY A 684 28.38 9.86 -21.06
N PHE A 685 28.42 10.85 -20.15
CA PHE A 685 27.93 12.20 -20.44
C PHE A 685 28.89 12.94 -21.34
N VAL A 686 28.40 13.44 -22.49
CA VAL A 686 29.18 14.10 -23.55
C VAL A 686 28.88 15.58 -23.68
N GLY A 687 27.83 16.08 -23.05
CA GLY A 687 27.46 17.49 -23.08
C GLY A 687 26.44 17.87 -22.02
N ILE A 688 26.40 19.17 -21.76
CA ILE A 688 25.42 19.82 -20.89
C ILE A 688 24.92 21.08 -21.61
N GLY A 689 23.64 21.38 -21.49
CA GLY A 689 23.03 22.56 -22.06
C GLY A 689 21.83 23.04 -21.29
N GLU A 690 21.38 24.26 -21.60
CA GLU A 690 20.13 24.82 -21.10
C GLU A 690 19.08 24.79 -22.22
N CYS A 691 17.87 24.36 -21.88
CA CYS A 691 16.77 24.31 -22.85
C CYS A 691 16.25 25.74 -23.11
N THR A 692 16.27 26.16 -24.41
CA THR A 692 15.85 27.51 -24.80
C THR A 692 14.46 27.55 -25.43
N SER A 693 13.84 26.39 -25.72
CA SER A 693 12.48 26.28 -26.24
C SER A 693 11.81 25.01 -25.74
N THR A 694 10.49 24.99 -25.74
CA THR A 694 9.73 23.75 -25.49
C THR A 694 9.81 22.82 -26.71
N ALA A 695 9.65 21.52 -26.49
CA ALA A 695 9.65 20.54 -27.57
C ALA A 695 8.44 20.71 -28.49
N VAL A 696 8.68 20.66 -29.79
CA VAL A 696 7.66 20.70 -30.82
C VAL A 696 7.75 19.45 -31.70
N PRO A 697 6.67 19.04 -32.38
CA PRO A 697 6.74 17.98 -33.36
C PRO A 697 7.77 18.35 -34.46
N ILE A 698 8.52 17.36 -34.96
CA ILE A 698 9.62 17.59 -35.94
C ILE A 698 9.17 18.36 -37.17
N LYS A 699 7.93 18.16 -37.61
CA LYS A 699 7.35 18.89 -38.76
C LYS A 699 7.22 20.40 -38.54
N ASN A 700 7.23 20.85 -37.28
CA ASN A 700 7.13 22.25 -36.88
C ASN A 700 8.47 22.81 -36.40
N PHE A 701 9.52 21.99 -36.31
CA PHE A 701 10.83 22.40 -35.81
C PHE A 701 11.76 22.76 -36.97
N LYS A 702 12.29 23.97 -36.92
CA LYS A 702 13.25 24.47 -37.87
C LYS A 702 14.56 24.82 -37.18
N VAL A 703 15.67 24.46 -37.80
CA VAL A 703 17.00 24.77 -37.31
C VAL A 703 17.70 25.73 -38.23
N MET A 704 18.32 26.76 -37.66
CA MET A 704 19.16 27.70 -38.42
C MET A 704 20.52 27.02 -38.72
N VAL A 705 20.89 27.01 -39.98
CA VAL A 705 22.13 26.40 -40.45
C VAL A 705 23.04 27.47 -40.99
N ASP A 706 24.29 27.50 -40.53
CA ASP A 706 25.32 28.37 -41.15
C ASP A 706 25.77 27.77 -42.46
N LEU A 707 25.30 28.34 -43.55
CA LEU A 707 25.62 27.91 -44.92
C LEU A 707 27.07 28.22 -45.32
N SER A 708 27.81 29.03 -44.55
CA SER A 708 29.21 29.34 -44.83
C SER A 708 30.17 28.18 -44.48
N ASN A 709 29.72 27.24 -43.66
CA ASN A 709 30.53 26.10 -43.21
C ASN A 709 30.44 24.93 -44.20
N THR A 710 31.34 24.88 -45.13
CA THR A 710 31.40 23.84 -46.18
C THR A 710 32.09 22.54 -45.80
N GLN A 711 32.56 22.38 -44.56
CA GLN A 711 33.31 21.18 -44.11
C GLN A 711 32.42 20.04 -43.61
N ARG A 712 31.16 20.04 -43.91
CA ARG A 712 30.26 18.95 -43.54
C ARG A 712 30.55 17.69 -44.34
N PRO A 713 30.49 16.49 -43.70
CA PRO A 713 30.39 15.25 -44.48
C PRO A 713 29.15 15.30 -45.36
N LYS A 714 29.30 14.98 -46.65
CA LYS A 714 28.20 15.05 -47.62
C LYS A 714 26.92 14.32 -47.23
N LYS A 715 27.03 13.28 -46.41
CA LYS A 715 25.90 12.50 -45.90
C LYS A 715 25.11 13.18 -44.76
N GLU A 716 25.67 14.25 -44.16
CA GLU A 716 25.07 14.97 -43.03
C GLU A 716 24.86 16.47 -43.34
N SER A 717 25.09 16.86 -44.58
CA SER A 717 25.14 18.29 -44.96
C SER A 717 23.88 18.82 -45.64
N TYR A 718 22.78 18.14 -45.53
CA TYR A 718 21.51 18.53 -46.13
C TYR A 718 20.57 19.30 -45.22
N ILE A 719 20.97 19.57 -43.95
CA ILE A 719 20.28 20.52 -43.13
C ILE A 719 20.65 21.93 -43.63
N THR A 720 19.68 22.62 -44.16
CA THR A 720 19.83 23.99 -44.66
C THR A 720 18.85 24.90 -43.91
N LEU A 721 19.01 26.22 -44.07
CA LEU A 721 17.99 27.17 -43.62
C LEU A 721 16.63 26.76 -44.20
N ASP A 722 15.62 26.75 -43.38
CA ASP A 722 14.24 26.38 -43.73
C ASP A 722 13.96 24.89 -43.98
N VAL A 723 14.95 24.01 -43.79
CA VAL A 723 14.70 22.56 -43.82
C VAL A 723 14.09 22.12 -42.49
N GLU A 724 12.97 21.44 -42.55
CA GLU A 724 12.36 20.80 -41.36
C GLU A 724 13.15 19.57 -40.94
N MET A 725 13.22 19.29 -39.63
CA MET A 725 13.94 18.14 -39.11
C MET A 725 13.36 16.80 -39.57
N GLU A 726 12.09 16.77 -39.94
CA GLU A 726 11.47 15.59 -40.58
C GLU A 726 12.10 15.28 -41.94
N ASP A 727 12.37 16.30 -42.77
CA ASP A 727 13.05 16.14 -44.04
C ASP A 727 14.50 15.69 -43.86
N TYR A 728 15.19 16.22 -42.87
CA TYR A 728 16.53 15.78 -42.51
C TYR A 728 16.59 14.27 -42.22
N TYR A 729 15.70 13.75 -41.34
CA TYR A 729 15.69 12.34 -41.01
C TYR A 729 15.22 11.46 -42.16
N ARG A 730 14.29 11.90 -42.97
CA ARG A 730 13.88 11.20 -44.20
C ARG A 730 15.06 11.03 -45.15
N ILE A 731 15.75 12.10 -45.49
CA ILE A 731 16.90 12.10 -46.40
C ILE A 731 18.04 11.23 -45.85
N LYS A 732 18.29 11.31 -44.50
CA LYS A 732 19.31 10.51 -43.86
C LYS A 732 19.01 9.00 -43.91
N ASN A 733 17.76 8.62 -43.80
CA ASN A 733 17.34 7.21 -43.87
C ASN A 733 17.35 6.68 -45.32
N GLU A 734 16.91 7.47 -46.28
CA GLU A 734 16.98 7.15 -47.69
C GLU A 734 18.44 6.94 -48.15
N GLY A 735 19.37 7.76 -47.65
CA GLY A 735 20.81 7.62 -47.93
C GLY A 735 21.43 6.34 -47.33
N LYS A 736 20.88 5.78 -46.28
CA LYS A 736 21.34 4.48 -45.72
C LYS A 736 20.89 3.29 -46.55
N ASN A 737 19.71 3.36 -47.14
CA ASN A 737 19.19 2.28 -48.00
C ASN A 737 19.84 2.21 -49.36
N SER A 738 20.58 3.23 -49.76
CA SER A 738 21.34 3.28 -51.05
C SER A 738 22.77 2.73 -50.92
N THR A 739 23.18 2.25 -49.77
CA THR A 739 24.54 1.73 -49.50
C THR A 739 24.59 0.26 -49.12
N THR A 740 23.50 -0.50 -49.35
CA THR A 740 23.50 -1.97 -49.33
C THR A 740 23.55 -2.55 -50.74
#